data_b3fddcaa613e620aa347908f968cebbd
#
_entry.id   b3fddcaa613e620aa347908f968cebbd
#
_cell.length_a   1.000
_cell.length_b   1.000
_cell.length_c   1.000
_cell.angle_alpha   90.00
_cell.angle_beta   90.00
_cell.angle_gamma   90.00
#
_symmetry.space_group_name_H-M   'P 1'
#
loop_
_entity.id
_entity.type
_entity.pdbx_description
1 polymer ?
#
loop_
_entity_poly.entity_id
_entity_poly.type
_entity_poly.pdbx_seq_one_letter_code
_entity_poly.pdbx_strand_id
1 'polypeptide(L)'
;ATYDISEKGINRIKTLRDQTLEVNRPNDFEELVEELVYFLHQNKENELNEASVRGREFELSLSELQSFNPEILESETFRSVDYLRDAIDEAVDEVLVLGQDESVEVRIVPDVEFLDTDLRTVISRGSTGELTVVEGMLKKSERVSKLTVSATFQCTTCGEVVEKDQDSPKLKSPFKCEACGSKTFEVKEKNYTDVMDFELSQRDEKETALEARITGKLGPKHQKALMTGNRIRVLGVPKVRTDNKKEKQTVYLDVVDYQRVDVKKDLEDFDRDKRQDVLDSIKASDTPFQDFYRSIAPHVGGMELPKKAIAVSLIGCPRFERMNEDGRIHTGIITNPGLGKSKLQNWVNDSFGKTQIADGPSSTSAGLTATVEQNQGNQWQVVAGKLVFAHKGILQLDEFDKYPEGELTSLNSAMEDGEFKLSKASVQASLPGEATVIATGNFSRELDDHTEAYEILPDKGIGLYDRFSLLVGVQDQGSEPVNKITEGFTRGGTKAFEAEYSVKELRIFRHIVRDKKVYLSDEAADVLQTFHNASTDKEKSDVRGTSNRDYVHLVKLTLALARCNLRDEATAGDARKATKLVREARESLDLGMGEKASDKARESVRLNDFEDAFSDLKEQGQEVDLTDLEDRFTSEYGHDSSEFEQALKKKKKDGDFYEPEQGKIQRL
;
A
#
# COMPACT_ATOMS: atom_id res chain seq x y z
N ALA A 1 -4.49 5.51 43.35
CA ALA A 1 -5.52 6.41 43.84
C ALA A 1 -6.29 6.87 42.60
N THR A 2 -7.46 6.33 42.39
CA THR A 2 -8.45 6.76 41.42
C THR A 2 -9.01 8.09 41.90
N TYR A 3 -8.70 9.17 41.24
CA TYR A 3 -9.37 10.44 41.47
C TYR A 3 -10.73 10.41 40.74
N ASP A 4 -11.74 10.31 41.51
CA ASP A 4 -13.14 10.46 41.10
C ASP A 4 -13.35 11.95 40.79
N ILE A 5 -13.49 12.30 39.52
CA ILE A 5 -13.83 13.68 39.11
C ILE A 5 -15.32 13.81 39.35
N SER A 6 -15.72 14.61 40.36
CA SER A 6 -17.10 14.77 40.73
C SER A 6 -17.88 15.38 39.52
N GLU A 7 -19.06 14.79 39.20
CA GLU A 7 -20.03 15.26 38.21
C GLU A 7 -20.33 16.77 38.26
N LYS A 8 -20.22 17.36 39.44
CA LYS A 8 -20.36 18.82 39.61
C LYS A 8 -19.30 19.65 38.91
N GLY A 9 -18.08 19.12 38.74
CA GLY A 9 -17.01 19.81 38.01
C GLY A 9 -17.26 19.84 36.50
N ILE A 10 -17.72 18.72 35.93
CA ILE A 10 -18.01 18.60 34.49
C ILE A 10 -19.20 19.47 34.10
N ASN A 11 -20.31 19.46 34.91
CA ASN A 11 -21.46 20.29 34.64
C ASN A 11 -21.19 21.78 34.81
N ARG A 12 -20.27 22.18 35.70
CA ARG A 12 -19.88 23.58 35.86
C ARG A 12 -18.99 24.08 34.74
N ILE A 13 -18.19 23.20 34.13
CA ILE A 13 -17.34 23.51 32.96
C ILE A 13 -18.24 23.67 31.72
N LYS A 14 -19.23 22.78 31.52
CA LYS A 14 -20.25 22.95 30.48
C LYS A 14 -20.92 24.32 30.64
N THR A 15 -21.45 24.63 31.82
CA THR A 15 -22.19 25.87 32.09
C THR A 15 -21.33 27.14 31.88
N LEU A 16 -20.03 27.14 32.16
CA LEU A 16 -19.16 28.31 31.97
C LEU A 16 -18.71 28.44 30.51
N ARG A 17 -18.45 27.32 29.81
CA ARG A 17 -18.17 27.29 28.38
C ARG A 17 -19.41 27.76 27.61
N ASP A 18 -20.56 27.26 27.97
CA ASP A 18 -21.86 27.62 27.37
C ASP A 18 -22.15 29.13 27.56
N GLN A 19 -21.92 29.71 28.75
CA GLN A 19 -22.09 31.14 28.98
C GLN A 19 -21.13 32.04 28.19
N THR A 20 -19.92 31.58 27.89
CA THR A 20 -18.92 32.36 27.11
C THR A 20 -19.14 32.20 25.60
N LEU A 21 -19.62 31.04 25.18
CA LEU A 21 -19.96 30.74 23.77
C LEU A 21 -21.33 31.36 23.39
N GLU A 22 -22.32 31.36 24.28
CA GLU A 22 -23.62 32.01 24.03
C GLU A 22 -23.52 33.49 23.67
N VAL A 23 -22.54 34.20 24.19
CA VAL A 23 -22.32 35.65 23.89
C VAL A 23 -21.74 35.89 22.47
N ASN A 24 -21.14 34.88 21.84
CA ASN A 24 -20.48 35.00 20.55
C ASN A 24 -20.95 33.96 19.52
N ARG A 25 -22.07 33.29 19.73
CA ARG A 25 -22.63 32.32 18.77
C ARG A 25 -22.88 33.01 17.42
N PRO A 26 -22.58 32.38 16.28
CA PRO A 26 -22.98 32.85 14.97
C PRO A 26 -24.50 33.02 14.88
N ASN A 27 -24.95 33.91 14.02
CA ASN A 27 -26.40 34.21 13.89
C ASN A 27 -27.21 33.03 13.35
N ASP A 28 -26.55 32.08 12.68
CA ASP A 28 -27.13 30.88 12.07
C ASP A 28 -27.01 29.63 12.96
N PHE A 29 -26.53 29.75 14.19
CA PHE A 29 -26.34 28.61 15.09
C PHE A 29 -27.64 27.86 15.41
N GLU A 30 -28.66 28.59 15.82
CA GLU A 30 -29.99 28.03 16.17
C GLU A 30 -30.65 27.38 14.95
N GLU A 31 -30.52 28.00 13.77
CA GLU A 31 -31.02 27.48 12.50
C GLU A 31 -30.31 26.18 12.11
N LEU A 32 -29.01 26.09 12.32
CA LEU A 32 -28.24 24.88 12.08
C LEU A 32 -28.65 23.74 13.02
N VAL A 33 -28.88 24.04 14.30
CA VAL A 33 -29.34 23.04 15.28
C VAL A 33 -30.72 22.50 14.86
N GLU A 34 -31.65 23.36 14.50
CA GLU A 34 -33.00 22.96 14.05
C GLU A 34 -32.93 22.07 12.81
N GLU A 35 -32.09 22.39 11.84
CA GLU A 35 -31.90 21.58 10.63
C GLU A 35 -31.25 20.24 10.93
N LEU A 36 -30.24 20.19 11.80
CA LEU A 36 -29.61 18.95 12.24
C LEU A 36 -30.61 18.05 12.99
N VAL A 37 -31.42 18.61 13.88
CA VAL A 37 -32.50 17.89 14.58
C VAL A 37 -33.48 17.29 13.58
N TYR A 38 -33.90 18.08 12.58
CA TYR A 38 -34.80 17.60 11.56
C TYR A 38 -34.19 16.47 10.71
N PHE A 39 -32.93 16.62 10.32
CA PHE A 39 -32.19 15.57 9.62
C PHE A 39 -32.09 14.28 10.43
N LEU A 40 -31.71 14.38 11.70
CA LEU A 40 -31.55 13.22 12.61
C LEU A 40 -32.85 12.47 12.79
N HIS A 41 -33.97 13.17 13.04
CA HIS A 41 -35.29 12.56 13.15
C HIS A 41 -35.75 11.85 11.89
N GLN A 42 -35.50 12.44 10.71
CA GLN A 42 -35.97 11.88 9.46
C GLN A 42 -35.14 10.68 8.98
N ASN A 43 -33.84 10.71 9.23
CA ASN A 43 -32.89 9.79 8.55
C ASN A 43 -32.15 8.87 9.52
N LYS A 44 -31.94 9.26 10.78
CA LYS A 44 -30.96 8.62 11.67
C LYS A 44 -31.46 8.27 13.07
N GLU A 45 -32.74 8.54 13.38
CA GLU A 45 -33.29 8.34 14.73
C GLU A 45 -33.07 6.91 15.26
N ASN A 46 -33.28 5.89 14.43
CA ASN A 46 -33.11 4.50 14.86
C ASN A 46 -31.63 4.16 15.12
N GLU A 47 -30.70 4.65 14.26
CA GLU A 47 -29.28 4.43 14.42
C GLU A 47 -28.72 5.13 15.64
N LEU A 48 -29.18 6.35 15.88
CA LEU A 48 -28.84 7.16 17.05
C LEU A 48 -29.32 6.53 18.36
N ASN A 49 -30.58 6.07 18.40
CA ASN A 49 -31.13 5.35 19.55
C ASN A 49 -30.39 4.02 19.81
N GLU A 50 -30.02 3.26 18.75
CA GLU A 50 -29.21 2.06 18.94
C GLU A 50 -27.82 2.38 19.48
N ALA A 51 -27.20 3.45 19.03
CA ALA A 51 -25.86 3.89 19.47
C ALA A 51 -25.93 4.26 20.96
N SER A 52 -26.97 5.01 21.38
CA SER A 52 -27.19 5.39 22.74
C SER A 52 -27.37 4.18 23.69
N VAL A 53 -28.28 3.25 23.34
CA VAL A 53 -28.57 2.06 24.17
C VAL A 53 -27.35 1.13 24.28
N ARG A 54 -26.54 1.06 23.24
CA ARG A 54 -25.36 0.14 23.18
C ARG A 54 -24.06 0.80 23.62
N GLY A 55 -24.04 2.09 23.95
CA GLY A 55 -22.82 2.84 24.25
C GLY A 55 -21.83 2.83 23.09
N ARG A 56 -22.34 2.92 21.84
CA ARG A 56 -21.54 2.95 20.62
C ARG A 56 -21.39 4.38 20.11
N GLU A 57 -20.36 4.58 19.27
CA GLU A 57 -20.22 5.81 18.51
C GLU A 57 -21.33 5.90 17.46
N PHE A 58 -21.85 7.10 17.24
CA PHE A 58 -22.76 7.44 16.15
C PHE A 58 -21.96 8.15 15.04
N GLU A 59 -22.08 7.70 13.80
CA GLU A 59 -21.40 8.29 12.65
C GLU A 59 -22.34 9.22 11.90
N LEU A 60 -21.96 10.49 11.80
CA LEU A 60 -22.63 11.53 11.02
C LEU A 60 -21.84 11.77 9.71
N SER A 61 -22.38 11.33 8.58
CA SER A 61 -21.78 11.50 7.27
C SER A 61 -22.04 12.89 6.72
N LEU A 62 -20.98 13.59 6.32
CA LEU A 62 -21.11 14.91 5.68
C LEU A 62 -21.76 14.81 4.29
N SER A 63 -21.56 13.74 3.55
CA SER A 63 -22.20 13.54 2.24
C SER A 63 -23.71 13.30 2.38
N GLU A 64 -24.17 12.66 3.44
CA GLU A 64 -25.60 12.53 3.73
C GLU A 64 -26.22 13.87 4.11
N LEU A 65 -25.54 14.69 4.91
CA LEU A 65 -25.96 16.06 5.23
C LEU A 65 -26.04 16.93 3.97
N GLN A 66 -25.02 16.86 3.11
CA GLN A 66 -25.00 17.59 1.82
C GLN A 66 -26.15 17.18 0.91
N SER A 67 -26.48 15.89 0.87
CA SER A 67 -27.56 15.36 0.05
C SER A 67 -28.94 15.77 0.60
N PHE A 68 -29.04 15.95 1.90
CA PHE A 68 -30.27 16.38 2.57
C PHE A 68 -30.50 17.88 2.38
N ASN A 69 -29.55 18.72 2.77
CA ASN A 69 -29.57 20.15 2.56
C ASN A 69 -28.14 20.68 2.38
N PRO A 70 -27.73 21.08 1.15
CA PRO A 70 -26.42 21.63 0.89
C PRO A 70 -26.09 22.90 1.68
N GLU A 71 -27.09 23.70 2.03
CA GLU A 71 -26.93 24.99 2.75
C GLU A 71 -26.38 24.77 4.17
N ILE A 72 -26.64 23.60 4.79
CA ILE A 72 -26.07 23.25 6.10
C ILE A 72 -24.55 23.40 6.10
N LEU A 73 -23.88 22.88 5.06
CA LEU A 73 -22.41 22.88 4.95
C LEU A 73 -21.84 24.27 4.59
N GLU A 74 -22.69 25.20 4.21
CA GLU A 74 -22.30 26.58 3.86
C GLU A 74 -22.47 27.55 5.04
N SER A 75 -23.13 27.13 6.13
CA SER A 75 -23.39 27.97 7.30
C SER A 75 -22.09 28.42 7.99
N GLU A 76 -22.14 29.60 8.62
CA GLU A 76 -21.00 30.15 9.38
C GLU A 76 -20.64 29.25 10.57
N THR A 77 -21.67 28.72 11.24
CA THR A 77 -21.52 27.80 12.36
C THR A 77 -20.85 26.49 11.96
N PHE A 78 -21.26 25.93 10.82
CA PHE A 78 -20.66 24.68 10.32
C PHE A 78 -19.16 24.84 9.98
N ARG A 79 -18.77 26.00 9.46
CA ARG A 79 -17.37 26.30 9.11
C ARG A 79 -16.50 26.61 10.32
N SER A 80 -17.08 26.80 11.49
CA SER A 80 -16.37 27.07 12.75
C SER A 80 -16.24 25.83 13.61
N VAL A 81 -15.00 25.36 13.86
CA VAL A 81 -14.72 24.20 14.70
C VAL A 81 -15.32 24.32 16.10
N ASP A 82 -15.27 25.53 16.66
CA ASP A 82 -15.66 25.76 18.05
C ASP A 82 -17.19 25.61 18.24
N TYR A 83 -17.97 25.91 17.20
CA TYR A 83 -19.43 25.83 17.25
C TYR A 83 -20.05 24.61 16.61
N LEU A 84 -19.35 23.99 15.64
CA LEU A 84 -19.87 22.80 14.94
C LEU A 84 -20.16 21.64 15.90
N ARG A 85 -19.22 21.34 16.80
CA ARG A 85 -19.43 20.28 17.78
C ARG A 85 -20.55 20.59 18.74
N ASP A 86 -20.61 21.83 19.22
CA ASP A 86 -21.66 22.27 20.15
C ASP A 86 -23.06 22.17 19.48
N ALA A 87 -23.19 22.55 18.21
CA ALA A 87 -24.45 22.44 17.47
C ALA A 87 -24.86 20.96 17.25
N ILE A 88 -23.90 20.08 16.94
CA ILE A 88 -24.17 18.64 16.78
C ILE A 88 -24.58 18.02 18.14
N ASP A 89 -23.84 18.31 19.19
CA ASP A 89 -24.12 17.79 20.52
C ASP A 89 -25.52 18.26 21.00
N GLU A 90 -25.86 19.54 20.77
CA GLU A 90 -27.15 20.11 21.09
C GLU A 90 -28.32 19.46 20.30
N ALA A 91 -28.10 19.25 18.99
CA ALA A 91 -29.08 18.56 18.14
C ALA A 91 -29.29 17.09 18.55
N VAL A 92 -28.23 16.39 18.91
CA VAL A 92 -28.29 14.99 19.37
C VAL A 92 -28.98 14.88 20.71
N ASP A 93 -28.70 15.79 21.67
CA ASP A 93 -29.34 15.83 22.98
C ASP A 93 -30.86 16.14 22.86
N GLU A 94 -31.27 16.92 21.85
CA GLU A 94 -32.69 17.21 21.59
C GLU A 94 -33.44 16.02 20.99
N VAL A 95 -32.82 15.29 20.08
CA VAL A 95 -33.40 14.09 19.44
C VAL A 95 -33.47 12.92 20.42
N LEU A 96 -32.40 12.73 21.20
CA LEU A 96 -32.37 11.75 22.25
C LEU A 96 -33.00 12.33 23.50
N VAL A 97 -34.21 11.92 23.81
CA VAL A 97 -34.83 12.22 25.14
C VAL A 97 -34.07 11.43 26.21
N LEU A 98 -32.81 11.82 26.44
CA LEU A 98 -31.89 11.09 27.31
C LEU A 98 -32.22 11.25 28.77
N GLY A 99 -32.21 10.13 29.52
CA GLY A 99 -32.05 10.16 30.98
C GLY A 99 -30.68 10.78 31.30
N GLN A 100 -30.55 11.50 32.38
CA GLN A 100 -29.47 12.41 32.77
C GLN A 100 -28.01 11.87 32.73
N ASP A 101 -27.75 10.62 32.33
CA ASP A 101 -26.42 9.95 32.42
C ASP A 101 -25.91 9.32 31.13
N GLU A 102 -26.59 9.48 29.97
CA GLU A 102 -26.18 8.80 28.72
C GLU A 102 -25.77 9.82 27.67
N SER A 103 -24.48 9.89 27.33
CA SER A 103 -23.96 10.69 26.21
C SER A 103 -23.53 9.77 25.05
N VAL A 104 -23.98 10.09 23.85
CA VAL A 104 -23.51 9.43 22.61
C VAL A 104 -22.30 10.17 22.07
N GLU A 105 -21.25 9.44 21.75
CA GLU A 105 -20.09 10.02 21.08
C GLU A 105 -20.36 10.12 19.57
N VAL A 106 -20.45 11.34 19.06
CA VAL A 106 -20.67 11.59 17.63
C VAL A 106 -19.35 11.68 16.89
N ARG A 107 -19.22 10.89 15.81
CA ARG A 107 -18.10 10.91 14.89
C ARG A 107 -18.52 11.56 13.57
N ILE A 108 -17.80 12.57 13.14
CA ILE A 108 -18.07 13.27 11.88
C ILE A 108 -17.24 12.61 10.77
N VAL A 109 -17.92 12.00 9.80
CA VAL A 109 -17.29 11.32 8.68
C VAL A 109 -17.03 12.32 7.54
N PRO A 110 -15.76 12.64 7.22
CA PRO A 110 -15.40 13.62 6.19
C PRO A 110 -15.42 13.02 4.77
N ASP A 111 -16.58 12.63 4.29
CA ASP A 111 -16.79 11.93 3.01
C ASP A 111 -17.29 12.83 1.87
N VAL A 112 -17.02 14.14 1.95
CA VAL A 112 -17.36 15.14 0.93
C VAL A 112 -16.12 15.60 0.16
N GLU A 113 -16.23 15.77 -1.16
CA GLU A 113 -15.10 16.16 -2.02
C GLU A 113 -14.85 17.67 -2.08
N PHE A 114 -15.89 18.50 -1.92
CA PHE A 114 -15.74 19.96 -2.07
C PHE A 114 -14.90 20.61 -0.97
N LEU A 115 -14.70 19.94 0.19
CA LEU A 115 -13.79 20.37 1.24
C LEU A 115 -12.37 19.83 1.06
N ASP A 116 -12.15 18.95 0.07
CA ASP A 116 -10.85 18.33 -0.15
C ASP A 116 -9.80 19.35 -0.58
N THR A 117 -8.72 19.37 0.15
CA THR A 117 -7.60 20.28 -0.09
C THR A 117 -6.30 19.49 0.04
N ASP A 118 -5.36 19.73 -0.84
CA ASP A 118 -4.03 19.14 -0.75
C ASP A 118 -3.17 19.79 0.34
N LEU A 119 -2.23 19.03 0.91
CA LEU A 119 -1.37 19.50 2.01
C LEU A 119 -0.56 20.75 1.65
N ARG A 120 -0.10 20.87 0.40
CA ARG A 120 0.68 22.05 -0.04
C ARG A 120 -0.17 23.30 -0.04
N THR A 121 -1.40 23.19 -0.50
CA THR A 121 -2.37 24.30 -0.51
C THR A 121 -2.65 24.75 0.91
N VAL A 122 -2.90 23.83 1.85
CA VAL A 122 -3.10 24.17 3.27
C VAL A 122 -1.89 24.91 3.85
N ILE A 123 -0.68 24.38 3.63
CA ILE A 123 0.55 25.00 4.14
C ILE A 123 0.80 26.37 3.51
N SER A 124 0.53 26.53 2.21
CA SER A 124 0.78 27.80 1.48
C SER A 124 -0.24 28.88 1.81
N ARG A 125 -1.51 28.53 2.00
CA ARG A 125 -2.57 29.49 2.35
C ARG A 125 -2.49 29.96 3.81
N GLY A 126 -1.87 29.17 4.68
CA GLY A 126 -1.81 29.47 6.11
C GLY A 126 -3.16 29.29 6.80
N SER A 127 -3.41 30.06 7.85
CA SER A 127 -4.68 30.00 8.59
C SER A 127 -5.78 30.73 7.82
N THR A 128 -6.73 29.97 7.28
CA THR A 128 -7.95 30.50 6.64
C THR A 128 -9.11 30.62 7.63
N GLY A 129 -9.04 29.89 8.75
CA GLY A 129 -10.16 29.77 9.70
C GLY A 129 -11.31 28.91 9.17
N GLU A 130 -11.19 28.35 7.97
CA GLU A 130 -12.22 27.56 7.31
C GLU A 130 -11.98 26.05 7.49
N LEU A 131 -13.07 25.30 7.64
CA LEU A 131 -13.04 23.86 7.70
C LEU A 131 -12.53 23.27 6.38
N THR A 132 -11.64 22.31 6.47
CA THR A 132 -11.06 21.65 5.30
C THR A 132 -10.88 20.16 5.56
N VAL A 133 -10.94 19.35 4.51
CA VAL A 133 -10.64 17.94 4.54
C VAL A 133 -9.29 17.72 3.88
N VAL A 134 -8.42 17.00 4.59
CA VAL A 134 -7.09 16.67 4.10
C VAL A 134 -6.88 15.16 4.20
N GLU A 135 -6.43 14.55 3.10
CA GLU A 135 -6.07 13.15 3.09
C GLU A 135 -4.56 12.98 3.07
N GLY A 136 -4.06 12.11 3.94
CA GLY A 136 -2.64 11.84 4.04
C GLY A 136 -2.32 10.55 4.80
N MET A 137 -1.04 10.18 4.77
CA MET A 137 -0.51 9.09 5.58
C MET A 137 0.11 9.64 6.86
N LEU A 138 -0.08 8.94 7.95
CA LEU A 138 0.53 9.25 9.23
C LEU A 138 2.03 8.91 9.20
N LYS A 139 2.86 9.94 9.06
CA LYS A 139 4.32 9.83 9.06
C LYS A 139 4.87 9.70 10.48
N LYS A 140 4.30 10.47 11.40
CA LYS A 140 4.61 10.46 12.82
C LYS A 140 3.33 10.49 13.63
N SER A 141 3.35 9.88 14.79
CA SER A 141 2.25 9.90 15.73
C SER A 141 2.81 9.90 17.15
N GLU A 142 2.40 10.86 17.94
CA GLU A 142 2.79 10.96 19.34
C GLU A 142 1.85 10.12 20.20
N ARG A 143 2.29 9.84 21.42
CA ARG A 143 1.41 9.22 22.41
C ARG A 143 0.42 10.24 22.93
N VAL A 144 -0.78 9.80 23.26
CA VAL A 144 -1.75 10.64 23.94
C VAL A 144 -1.15 11.21 25.24
N SER A 145 -1.22 12.50 25.37
CA SER A 145 -0.75 13.25 26.55
C SER A 145 -1.89 14.12 27.09
N LYS A 146 -1.67 14.72 28.26
CA LYS A 146 -2.67 15.61 28.89
C LYS A 146 -2.28 17.06 28.62
N LEU A 147 -3.22 17.83 28.07
CA LEU A 147 -3.11 19.28 27.91
C LEU A 147 -3.97 19.96 28.97
N THR A 148 -3.41 20.94 29.68
CA THR A 148 -4.19 21.77 30.58
C THR A 148 -5.02 22.75 29.74
N VAL A 149 -6.34 22.68 29.83
CA VAL A 149 -7.26 23.56 29.09
C VAL A 149 -7.71 24.76 29.92
N SER A 150 -7.89 24.58 31.23
CA SER A 150 -8.12 25.68 32.15
C SER A 150 -7.44 25.43 33.51
N ALA A 151 -7.22 26.47 34.28
CA ALA A 151 -6.74 26.35 35.63
C ALA A 151 -7.37 27.40 36.54
N THR A 152 -7.69 26.96 37.75
CA THR A 152 -8.23 27.82 38.80
C THR A 152 -7.08 28.34 39.67
N PHE A 153 -7.00 29.66 39.76
CA PHE A 153 -5.99 30.37 40.52
C PHE A 153 -6.62 31.06 41.75
N GLN A 154 -6.01 30.97 42.88
CA GLN A 154 -6.38 31.74 44.07
C GLN A 154 -5.37 32.84 44.37
N CYS A 155 -5.84 34.06 44.46
CA CYS A 155 -4.99 35.16 44.92
C CYS A 155 -4.48 34.95 46.34
N THR A 156 -3.17 34.96 46.53
CA THR A 156 -2.57 34.71 47.86
C THR A 156 -2.79 35.86 48.83
N THR A 157 -3.22 37.05 48.35
CA THR A 157 -3.40 38.25 49.18
C THR A 157 -4.84 38.38 49.69
N CYS A 158 -5.86 38.15 48.82
CA CYS A 158 -7.28 38.37 49.22
C CYS A 158 -8.15 37.11 49.16
N GLY A 159 -7.59 36.01 48.67
CA GLY A 159 -8.30 34.75 48.55
C GLY A 159 -9.26 34.62 47.36
N GLU A 160 -9.36 35.66 46.51
CA GLU A 160 -10.20 35.66 45.29
C GLU A 160 -9.80 34.52 44.36
N VAL A 161 -10.78 33.85 43.79
CA VAL A 161 -10.58 32.68 42.90
C VAL A 161 -10.94 33.10 41.48
N VAL A 162 -10.00 32.84 40.58
CA VAL A 162 -10.14 33.19 39.14
C VAL A 162 -9.81 31.95 38.33
N GLU A 163 -10.71 31.53 37.45
CA GLU A 163 -10.46 30.53 36.45
C GLU A 163 -9.89 31.22 35.20
N LYS A 164 -8.90 30.57 34.57
CA LYS A 164 -8.26 31.07 33.37
C LYS A 164 -7.98 29.94 32.40
N ASP A 165 -8.44 30.13 31.18
CA ASP A 165 -8.16 29.22 30.05
C ASP A 165 -6.69 29.22 29.72
N GLN A 166 -6.20 28.08 29.27
CA GLN A 166 -4.80 27.83 28.94
C GLN A 166 -4.68 27.44 27.46
N ASP A 167 -4.00 28.30 26.69
CA ASP A 167 -3.74 28.13 25.26
C ASP A 167 -2.32 27.60 24.97
N SER A 168 -1.58 27.25 26.01
CA SER A 168 -0.16 26.94 25.94
C SER A 168 0.21 25.82 26.94
N PRO A 169 1.19 24.98 26.59
CA PRO A 169 1.70 23.97 27.53
C PRO A 169 2.25 24.53 28.85
N LYS A 170 2.66 25.80 28.83
CA LYS A 170 3.08 26.49 30.04
C LYS A 170 1.91 27.19 30.68
N LEU A 171 1.67 26.85 31.93
CA LEU A 171 0.61 27.45 32.73
C LEU A 171 0.81 28.98 32.80
N LYS A 172 -0.21 29.73 32.38
CA LYS A 172 -0.24 31.21 32.43
C LYS A 172 -1.15 31.64 33.56
N SER A 173 -0.59 32.23 34.62
CA SER A 173 -1.38 32.84 35.69
C SER A 173 -2.09 34.13 35.24
N PRO A 174 -3.14 34.60 35.92
CA PRO A 174 -3.68 35.93 35.70
C PRO A 174 -2.63 37.01 35.89
N PHE A 175 -2.71 38.09 35.11
CA PHE A 175 -1.73 39.18 35.18
C PHE A 175 -1.82 39.94 36.51
N LYS A 176 -3.02 40.14 37.03
CA LYS A 176 -3.33 40.78 38.30
C LYS A 176 -4.68 40.31 38.82
N CYS A 177 -4.86 40.34 40.14
CA CYS A 177 -6.16 40.09 40.79
C CYS A 177 -7.06 41.32 40.62
N GLU A 178 -8.27 41.09 40.14
CA GLU A 178 -9.26 42.19 39.93
C GLU A 178 -9.74 42.78 41.22
N ALA A 179 -9.81 41.99 42.30
CA ALA A 179 -10.30 42.45 43.61
C ALA A 179 -9.23 43.28 44.39
N CYS A 180 -7.91 42.92 44.36
CA CYS A 180 -6.90 43.58 45.16
C CYS A 180 -5.66 44.05 44.44
N GLY A 181 -5.57 43.82 43.10
CA GLY A 181 -4.42 44.20 42.27
C GLY A 181 -3.16 43.40 42.46
N SER A 182 -3.14 42.40 43.34
CA SER A 182 -1.97 41.51 43.59
C SER A 182 -1.64 40.70 42.31
N LYS A 183 -0.36 40.37 42.15
CA LYS A 183 0.12 39.54 41.00
C LYS A 183 0.52 38.12 41.43
N THR A 184 0.30 37.78 42.71
CA THR A 184 0.68 36.48 43.28
C THR A 184 -0.53 35.56 43.38
N PHE A 185 -0.43 34.40 42.72
CA PHE A 185 -1.51 33.41 42.65
C PHE A 185 -0.94 32.03 42.99
N GLU A 186 -1.79 31.22 43.61
CA GLU A 186 -1.57 29.82 43.85
C GLU A 186 -2.54 29.02 42.98
N VAL A 187 -2.08 27.95 42.35
CA VAL A 187 -2.93 27.08 41.50
C VAL A 187 -3.70 26.13 42.42
N LYS A 188 -5.03 26.16 42.34
CA LYS A 188 -5.91 25.27 43.13
C LYS A 188 -6.30 24.04 42.34
N GLU A 189 -6.65 24.20 41.10
CA GLU A 189 -7.18 23.13 40.26
C GLU A 189 -6.70 23.28 38.81
N LYS A 190 -6.57 22.17 38.09
CA LYS A 190 -6.24 22.15 36.67
C LYS A 190 -7.16 21.18 35.97
N ASN A 191 -7.76 21.64 34.89
CA ASN A 191 -8.58 20.81 34.01
C ASN A 191 -7.75 20.38 32.82
N TYR A 192 -7.84 19.10 32.48
CA TYR A 192 -7.05 18.48 31.43
C TYR A 192 -7.95 17.88 30.36
N THR A 193 -7.49 17.97 29.12
CA THR A 193 -8.00 17.17 28.00
C THR A 193 -6.92 16.26 27.47
N ASP A 194 -7.29 15.20 26.77
CA ASP A 194 -6.31 14.43 26.01
C ASP A 194 -5.90 15.21 24.75
N VAL A 195 -4.65 15.09 24.37
CA VAL A 195 -4.11 15.66 23.16
C VAL A 195 -3.15 14.66 22.50
N MET A 196 -3.24 14.60 21.18
CA MET A 196 -2.37 13.81 20.34
C MET A 196 -1.93 14.62 19.15
N ASP A 197 -0.63 14.81 19.02
CA ASP A 197 -0.02 15.44 17.86
C ASP A 197 0.45 14.37 16.88
N PHE A 198 0.26 14.61 15.60
CA PHE A 198 0.70 13.72 14.53
C PHE A 198 1.07 14.50 13.26
N GLU A 199 1.79 13.88 12.36
CA GLU A 199 2.25 14.47 11.10
C GLU A 199 1.65 13.69 9.94
N LEU A 200 0.93 14.39 9.08
CA LEU A 200 0.40 13.88 7.82
C LEU A 200 1.41 14.12 6.69
N SER A 201 1.60 13.13 5.85
CA SER A 201 2.42 13.24 4.64
C SER A 201 1.58 12.89 3.42
N GLN A 202 1.73 13.67 2.36
CA GLN A 202 1.16 13.40 1.06
C GLN A 202 2.23 12.83 0.14
N ARG A 203 1.80 11.99 -0.79
CA ARG A 203 2.67 11.33 -1.75
C ARG A 203 3.04 12.32 -2.86
N ASP A 204 4.09 13.07 -2.65
CA ASP A 204 4.66 13.93 -3.69
C ASP A 204 6.20 13.87 -3.68
N GLU A 205 6.83 14.35 -4.76
CA GLU A 205 8.28 14.35 -4.94
C GLU A 205 9.05 15.13 -3.86
N LYS A 206 8.38 15.98 -3.08
CA LYS A 206 8.98 16.87 -2.07
C LYS A 206 8.52 16.57 -0.64
N GLU A 207 8.10 15.35 -0.34
CA GLU A 207 7.76 14.95 1.04
C GLU A 207 7.06 16.07 1.84
N THR A 208 5.95 16.58 1.33
CA THR A 208 5.17 17.60 2.03
C THR A 208 4.56 17.00 3.29
N ALA A 209 4.80 17.62 4.42
CA ALA A 209 4.30 17.18 5.71
C ALA A 209 3.56 18.31 6.44
N LEU A 210 2.41 17.98 7.04
CA LEU A 210 1.57 18.89 7.80
C LEU A 210 1.42 18.37 9.23
N GLU A 211 1.76 19.18 10.22
CA GLU A 211 1.46 18.89 11.61
C GLU A 211 -0.07 18.95 11.83
N ALA A 212 -0.60 18.03 12.62
CA ALA A 212 -2.00 17.99 12.98
C ALA A 212 -2.15 17.68 14.48
N ARG A 213 -3.19 18.24 15.09
CA ARG A 213 -3.48 18.08 16.50
C ARG A 213 -4.93 17.71 16.70
N ILE A 214 -5.19 16.66 17.44
CA ILE A 214 -6.53 16.30 17.91
C ILE A 214 -6.60 16.42 19.44
N THR A 215 -7.69 16.97 19.95
CA THR A 215 -7.97 17.10 21.36
C THR A 215 -9.32 16.48 21.71
N GLY A 216 -9.49 16.05 22.95
CA GLY A 216 -10.76 15.47 23.40
C GLY A 216 -10.56 14.16 24.18
N LYS A 217 -11.55 13.31 24.24
CA LYS A 217 -11.43 11.97 24.85
C LYS A 217 -10.79 11.00 23.87
N LEU A 218 -9.48 10.73 24.04
CA LEU A 218 -8.70 9.89 23.13
C LEU A 218 -8.41 8.51 23.75
N GLY A 219 -9.33 7.57 23.58
CA GLY A 219 -9.16 6.20 24.06
C GLY A 219 -8.22 5.33 23.20
N PRO A 220 -8.02 4.04 23.57
CA PRO A 220 -7.16 3.11 22.84
C PRO A 220 -7.53 2.94 21.36
N LYS A 221 -8.82 3.13 21.01
CA LYS A 221 -9.34 3.03 19.64
C LYS A 221 -8.76 4.14 18.76
N HIS A 222 -8.74 5.39 19.24
CA HIS A 222 -8.14 6.53 18.56
C HIS A 222 -6.62 6.32 18.37
N GLN A 223 -5.93 5.83 19.41
CA GLN A 223 -4.51 5.53 19.32
C GLN A 223 -4.21 4.49 18.23
N LYS A 224 -5.05 3.46 18.11
CA LYS A 224 -4.90 2.44 17.06
C LYS A 224 -5.19 2.98 15.66
N ALA A 225 -6.19 3.85 15.52
CA ALA A 225 -6.53 4.45 14.23
C ALA A 225 -5.49 5.47 13.77
N LEU A 226 -4.93 6.25 14.69
CA LEU A 226 -3.92 7.28 14.46
C LEU A 226 -2.48 6.73 14.56
N MET A 227 -2.28 5.44 14.34
CA MET A 227 -0.92 4.86 14.28
C MET A 227 -0.19 5.27 13.01
N THR A 228 1.11 5.49 13.18
CA THR A 228 2.05 5.71 12.08
C THR A 228 1.89 4.66 10.98
N GLY A 229 1.79 5.11 9.74
CA GLY A 229 1.57 4.26 8.55
C GLY A 229 0.12 4.08 8.13
N ASN A 230 -0.86 4.49 8.93
CA ASN A 230 -2.26 4.51 8.51
C ASN A 230 -2.53 5.68 7.58
N ARG A 231 -3.43 5.48 6.62
CA ARG A 231 -3.98 6.54 5.76
C ARG A 231 -5.29 7.02 6.35
N ILE A 232 -5.43 8.33 6.50
CA ILE A 232 -6.61 8.95 7.10
C ILE A 232 -7.06 10.16 6.29
N ARG A 233 -8.36 10.41 6.27
CA ARG A 233 -8.97 11.68 5.92
C ARG A 233 -9.26 12.43 7.20
N VAL A 234 -8.84 13.66 7.28
CA VAL A 234 -8.90 14.48 8.47
C VAL A 234 -9.73 15.72 8.17
N LEU A 235 -10.77 15.95 8.97
CA LEU A 235 -11.53 17.17 8.99
C LEU A 235 -10.91 18.09 10.04
N GLY A 236 -10.56 19.31 9.67
CA GLY A 236 -9.94 20.24 10.60
C GLY A 236 -9.83 21.64 10.05
N VAL A 237 -9.32 22.55 10.87
CA VAL A 237 -9.08 23.97 10.51
C VAL A 237 -7.60 24.26 10.55
N PRO A 238 -7.03 24.83 9.49
CA PRO A 238 -5.65 25.30 9.48
C PRO A 238 -5.45 26.46 10.46
N LYS A 239 -4.53 26.30 11.40
CA LYS A 239 -4.12 27.32 12.37
C LYS A 239 -2.63 27.57 12.28
N VAL A 240 -2.18 28.76 12.71
CA VAL A 240 -0.77 29.15 12.76
C VAL A 240 -0.28 29.13 14.19
N ARG A 241 0.82 28.42 14.42
CA ARG A 241 1.56 28.46 15.70
C ARG A 241 2.84 29.26 15.53
N THR A 242 3.08 30.20 16.42
CA THR A 242 4.33 30.97 16.45
C THR A 242 5.27 30.37 17.49
N ASP A 243 6.45 29.94 17.07
CA ASP A 243 7.54 29.57 17.98
C ASP A 243 8.29 30.84 18.36
N ASN A 244 7.99 31.39 19.54
CA ASN A 244 8.58 32.61 20.05
C ASN A 244 10.11 32.53 20.25
N LYS A 245 10.70 31.33 20.25
CA LYS A 245 12.17 31.16 20.37
C LYS A 245 12.90 31.25 19.03
N LYS A 246 12.21 30.92 17.92
CA LYS A 246 12.80 30.85 16.59
C LYS A 246 12.22 31.87 15.63
N GLU A 247 11.25 32.69 16.05
CA GLU A 247 10.48 33.63 15.20
C GLU A 247 9.89 32.95 13.95
N LYS A 248 9.65 31.61 14.06
CA LYS A 248 9.13 30.80 12.98
C LYS A 248 7.63 30.55 13.17
N GLN A 249 6.86 30.83 12.13
CA GLN A 249 5.45 30.45 12.06
C GLN A 249 5.33 29.10 11.36
N THR A 250 4.59 28.18 11.96
CA THR A 250 4.25 26.89 11.37
C THR A 250 2.74 26.74 11.30
N VAL A 251 2.26 26.29 10.13
CA VAL A 251 0.86 25.93 9.94
C VAL A 251 0.65 24.53 10.51
N TYR A 252 -0.41 24.33 11.27
CA TYR A 252 -0.87 23.01 11.71
C TYR A 252 -2.37 22.91 11.52
N LEU A 253 -2.87 21.67 11.42
CA LEU A 253 -4.29 21.38 11.30
C LEU A 253 -4.86 21.09 12.70
N ASP A 254 -5.82 21.89 13.15
CA ASP A 254 -6.60 21.62 14.36
C ASP A 254 -7.74 20.70 13.98
N VAL A 255 -7.70 19.45 14.47
CA VAL A 255 -8.51 18.35 13.97
C VAL A 255 -9.83 18.28 14.71
N VAL A 256 -10.92 18.33 13.98
CA VAL A 256 -12.28 18.10 14.47
C VAL A 256 -12.56 16.61 14.59
N ASP A 257 -12.35 15.90 13.48
CA ASP A 257 -12.54 14.45 13.39
C ASP A 257 -11.72 13.86 12.24
N TYR A 258 -11.69 12.54 12.15
CA TYR A 258 -10.95 11.84 11.11
C TYR A 258 -11.65 10.53 10.73
N GLN A 259 -11.40 10.07 9.52
CA GLN A 259 -11.81 8.77 9.03
C GLN A 259 -10.59 7.98 8.57
N ARG A 260 -10.51 6.72 8.96
CA ARG A 260 -9.50 5.82 8.40
C ARG A 260 -9.90 5.45 6.98
N VAL A 261 -9.00 5.70 6.03
CA VAL A 261 -9.20 5.31 4.64
C VAL A 261 -8.81 3.84 4.51
N ASP A 262 -9.81 2.97 4.39
CA ASP A 262 -9.56 1.57 4.06
C ASP A 262 -9.26 1.43 2.57
N VAL A 263 -8.20 0.68 2.26
CA VAL A 263 -7.74 0.43 0.87
C VAL A 263 -8.82 -0.17 -0.02
N LYS A 264 -9.82 -0.80 0.58
CA LYS A 264 -10.95 -1.35 -0.18
C LYS A 264 -11.85 -0.28 -0.80
N LYS A 265 -11.96 0.92 -0.20
CA LYS A 265 -12.74 2.03 -0.77
C LYS A 265 -12.10 2.69 -2.00
N ASP A 266 -10.77 2.71 -2.11
CA ASP A 266 -10.08 3.17 -3.34
C ASP A 266 -10.48 2.36 -4.60
N LEU A 267 -11.29 1.33 -4.43
CA LEU A 267 -11.71 0.37 -5.46
C LEU A 267 -13.20 0.49 -5.82
N GLU A 268 -14.00 1.21 -5.03
CA GLU A 268 -15.42 1.48 -5.32
C GLU A 268 -15.59 2.59 -6.36
N ASP A 269 -14.53 3.40 -6.61
CA ASP A 269 -14.51 4.48 -7.60
C ASP A 269 -14.34 4.00 -9.06
N PHE A 270 -14.24 2.70 -9.29
CA PHE A 270 -14.28 2.20 -10.66
C PHE A 270 -15.73 2.14 -11.16
N ASP A 271 -15.99 2.92 -12.22
CA ASP A 271 -17.20 2.85 -13.02
C ASP A 271 -17.57 1.38 -13.30
N ARG A 272 -18.79 0.97 -12.92
CA ARG A 272 -19.25 -0.42 -13.04
C ARG A 272 -19.21 -0.91 -14.48
N ASP A 273 -19.49 -0.03 -15.44
CA ASP A 273 -19.49 -0.36 -16.86
C ASP A 273 -18.06 -0.65 -17.32
N LYS A 274 -17.11 0.18 -16.96
CA LYS A 274 -15.68 -0.06 -17.27
C LYS A 274 -15.13 -1.32 -16.61
N ARG A 275 -15.58 -1.64 -15.39
CA ARG A 275 -15.17 -2.89 -14.74
C ARG A 275 -15.71 -4.10 -15.49
N GLN A 276 -16.95 -4.00 -16.01
CA GLN A 276 -17.56 -5.06 -16.81
C GLN A 276 -16.82 -5.21 -18.14
N ASP A 277 -16.51 -4.10 -18.84
CA ASP A 277 -15.76 -4.12 -20.10
C ASP A 277 -14.41 -4.82 -19.95
N VAL A 278 -13.64 -4.49 -18.90
CA VAL A 278 -12.35 -5.14 -18.63
C VAL A 278 -12.54 -6.62 -18.27
N LEU A 279 -13.56 -6.97 -17.49
CA LEU A 279 -13.87 -8.37 -17.16
C LEU A 279 -14.19 -9.19 -18.43
N ASP A 280 -14.95 -8.63 -19.34
CA ASP A 280 -15.33 -9.29 -20.60
C ASP A 280 -14.13 -9.39 -21.55
N SER A 281 -13.24 -8.38 -21.57
CA SER A 281 -11.97 -8.44 -22.30
C SER A 281 -11.07 -9.56 -21.77
N ILE A 282 -10.92 -9.70 -20.45
CA ILE A 282 -10.13 -10.79 -19.84
C ILE A 282 -10.69 -12.15 -20.24
N LYS A 283 -12.03 -12.32 -20.22
CA LYS A 283 -12.67 -13.58 -20.59
C LYS A 283 -12.57 -13.90 -22.07
N ALA A 284 -12.49 -12.90 -22.93
CA ALA A 284 -12.37 -13.05 -24.37
C ALA A 284 -10.94 -13.32 -24.83
N SER A 285 -9.94 -13.03 -23.99
CA SER A 285 -8.54 -13.24 -24.33
C SER A 285 -8.11 -14.70 -24.12
N ASP A 286 -7.39 -15.24 -25.07
CA ASP A 286 -6.70 -16.55 -24.94
C ASP A 286 -5.41 -16.43 -24.11
N THR A 287 -4.87 -15.22 -23.99
CA THR A 287 -3.58 -14.94 -23.32
C THR A 287 -3.63 -13.75 -22.34
N PRO A 288 -4.54 -13.76 -21.34
CA PRO A 288 -4.74 -12.60 -20.45
C PRO A 288 -3.48 -12.14 -19.70
N PHE A 289 -2.60 -13.07 -19.31
CA PHE A 289 -1.33 -12.72 -18.69
C PHE A 289 -0.38 -12.01 -19.64
N GLN A 290 -0.35 -12.40 -20.91
CA GLN A 290 0.48 -11.77 -21.94
C GLN A 290 0.00 -10.35 -22.23
N ASP A 291 -1.31 -10.16 -22.36
CA ASP A 291 -1.93 -8.86 -22.58
C ASP A 291 -1.64 -7.91 -21.40
N PHE A 292 -1.70 -8.44 -20.17
CA PHE A 292 -1.36 -7.68 -18.97
C PHE A 292 0.11 -7.23 -18.96
N TYR A 293 1.07 -8.17 -19.09
CA TYR A 293 2.48 -7.77 -18.97
C TYR A 293 2.97 -6.94 -20.16
N ARG A 294 2.45 -7.12 -21.36
CA ARG A 294 2.78 -6.28 -22.54
C ARG A 294 2.27 -4.86 -22.40
N SER A 295 1.20 -4.66 -21.66
CA SER A 295 0.68 -3.34 -21.33
C SER A 295 1.49 -2.61 -20.24
N ILE A 296 2.43 -3.28 -19.58
CA ILE A 296 3.37 -2.65 -18.62
C ILE A 296 4.44 -1.90 -19.40
N ALA A 297 4.54 -0.57 -19.20
CA ALA A 297 5.54 0.29 -19.81
C ALA A 297 5.76 -0.03 -21.31
N PRO A 298 4.76 0.13 -22.18
CA PRO A 298 4.81 -0.32 -23.58
C PRO A 298 5.94 0.37 -24.36
N HIS A 299 6.34 1.56 -23.93
CA HIS A 299 7.46 2.33 -24.51
C HIS A 299 8.87 1.77 -24.16
N VAL A 300 8.97 0.81 -23.25
CA VAL A 300 10.24 0.18 -22.88
C VAL A 300 10.35 -1.15 -23.61
N GLY A 301 11.31 -1.25 -24.56
CA GLY A 301 11.60 -2.47 -25.32
C GLY A 301 12.65 -3.35 -24.64
N GLY A 302 12.75 -4.62 -25.04
CA GLY A 302 13.78 -5.56 -24.60
C GLY A 302 13.70 -5.98 -23.12
N MET A 303 12.59 -5.70 -22.45
CA MET A 303 12.37 -5.96 -21.02
C MET A 303 11.23 -6.96 -20.80
N GLU A 304 11.05 -7.93 -21.69
CA GLU A 304 9.90 -8.84 -21.60
C GLU A 304 9.90 -9.66 -20.31
N LEU A 305 11.00 -10.30 -19.98
CA LEU A 305 11.13 -11.09 -18.76
C LEU A 305 10.96 -10.24 -17.48
N PRO A 306 11.59 -9.06 -17.32
CA PRO A 306 11.28 -8.12 -16.25
C PRO A 306 9.81 -7.72 -16.17
N LYS A 307 9.13 -7.49 -17.31
CA LYS A 307 7.71 -7.17 -17.33
C LYS A 307 6.84 -8.33 -16.84
N LYS A 308 7.15 -9.57 -17.23
CA LYS A 308 6.53 -10.79 -16.70
C LYS A 308 6.71 -10.88 -15.18
N ALA A 309 7.92 -10.63 -14.67
CA ALA A 309 8.22 -10.64 -13.25
C ALA A 309 7.43 -9.58 -12.47
N ILE A 310 7.36 -8.36 -12.99
CA ILE A 310 6.54 -7.29 -12.40
C ILE A 310 5.05 -7.67 -12.45
N ALA A 311 4.56 -8.24 -13.54
CA ALA A 311 3.18 -8.63 -13.71
C ALA A 311 2.74 -9.63 -12.63
N VAL A 312 3.49 -10.70 -12.38
CA VAL A 312 3.17 -11.66 -11.32
C VAL A 312 3.22 -11.03 -9.93
N SER A 313 4.14 -10.07 -9.70
CA SER A 313 4.18 -9.30 -8.44
C SER A 313 2.95 -8.43 -8.25
N LEU A 314 2.45 -7.78 -9.31
CA LEU A 314 1.26 -6.94 -9.27
C LEU A 314 -0.01 -7.76 -9.05
N ILE A 315 -0.10 -8.94 -9.65
CA ILE A 315 -1.24 -9.85 -9.55
C ILE A 315 -1.26 -10.53 -8.19
N GLY A 316 -0.13 -11.11 -7.77
CA GLY A 316 -0.02 -11.88 -6.54
C GLY A 316 -0.87 -13.15 -6.54
N CYS A 317 -0.79 -13.94 -5.48
CA CYS A 317 -1.62 -15.13 -5.27
C CYS A 317 -2.63 -14.93 -4.12
N PRO A 318 -3.60 -15.83 -3.91
CA PRO A 318 -4.46 -15.82 -2.73
C PRO A 318 -3.64 -15.96 -1.44
N ARG A 319 -4.14 -15.40 -0.34
CA ARG A 319 -3.62 -15.65 1.00
C ARG A 319 -4.11 -16.99 1.51
N PHE A 320 -3.23 -17.80 2.08
CA PHE A 320 -3.54 -19.08 2.70
C PHE A 320 -3.29 -19.04 4.21
N GLU A 321 -4.31 -18.67 4.98
CA GLU A 321 -4.22 -18.51 6.44
C GLU A 321 -3.74 -19.77 7.15
N ARG A 322 -4.18 -20.96 6.69
CA ARG A 322 -3.78 -22.24 7.28
C ARG A 322 -2.27 -22.54 7.16
N MET A 323 -1.63 -21.98 6.14
CA MET A 323 -0.20 -22.14 5.88
C MET A 323 0.61 -20.95 6.42
N ASN A 324 -0.06 -19.93 6.93
CA ASN A 324 0.52 -18.62 7.27
C ASN A 324 1.28 -17.98 6.08
N GLU A 325 0.82 -18.28 4.85
CA GLU A 325 1.39 -17.75 3.62
C GLU A 325 0.55 -16.58 3.11
N ASP A 326 1.19 -15.46 2.90
CA ASP A 326 0.56 -14.31 2.25
C ASP A 326 0.60 -14.43 0.71
N GLY A 327 -0.21 -13.60 0.05
CA GLY A 327 -0.32 -13.63 -1.41
C GLY A 327 0.73 -12.80 -2.15
N ARG A 328 1.76 -12.29 -1.49
CA ARG A 328 2.78 -11.45 -2.10
C ARG A 328 3.78 -12.28 -2.89
N ILE A 329 4.16 -11.76 -4.05
CA ILE A 329 5.21 -12.29 -4.91
C ILE A 329 6.26 -11.20 -5.05
N HIS A 330 7.42 -11.41 -4.46
CA HIS A 330 8.53 -10.46 -4.52
C HIS A 330 9.42 -10.81 -5.72
N THR A 331 9.94 -9.78 -6.42
CA THR A 331 10.81 -9.97 -7.59
C THR A 331 12.04 -9.08 -7.55
N GLY A 332 13.16 -9.63 -8.03
CA GLY A 332 14.41 -8.91 -8.22
C GLY A 332 14.77 -8.86 -9.71
N ILE A 333 15.24 -7.70 -10.19
CA ILE A 333 15.63 -7.44 -11.56
C ILE A 333 17.07 -6.92 -11.56
N ILE A 334 17.97 -7.68 -12.12
CA ILE A 334 19.40 -7.34 -12.18
C ILE A 334 19.78 -7.11 -13.63
N THR A 335 20.38 -5.96 -13.92
CA THR A 335 20.68 -5.61 -15.30
C THR A 335 22.05 -4.95 -15.42
N ASN A 336 22.58 -4.89 -16.63
CA ASN A 336 23.66 -3.97 -16.93
C ASN A 336 23.17 -2.51 -16.86
N PRO A 337 24.06 -1.54 -16.58
CA PRO A 337 23.73 -0.12 -16.59
C PRO A 337 23.16 0.33 -17.94
N GLY A 338 22.21 1.27 -17.92
CA GLY A 338 21.69 1.92 -19.15
C GLY A 338 20.54 1.20 -19.84
N LEU A 339 20.10 0.04 -19.38
CA LEU A 339 19.06 -0.77 -20.03
C LEU A 339 17.61 -0.35 -19.74
N GLY A 340 17.38 0.81 -19.11
CA GLY A 340 16.03 1.37 -18.94
C GLY A 340 15.27 0.96 -17.66
N LYS A 341 15.96 0.39 -16.65
CA LYS A 341 15.37 0.03 -15.34
C LYS A 341 14.52 1.15 -14.72
N SER A 342 15.11 2.34 -14.60
CA SER A 342 14.47 3.49 -13.96
C SER A 342 13.20 3.93 -14.69
N LYS A 343 13.14 3.78 -16.04
CA LYS A 343 11.92 4.04 -16.79
C LYS A 343 10.81 3.06 -16.44
N LEU A 344 11.15 1.79 -16.28
CA LEU A 344 10.21 0.74 -15.90
C LEU A 344 9.69 0.96 -14.45
N GLN A 345 10.59 1.28 -13.53
CA GLN A 345 10.23 1.58 -12.13
C GLN A 345 9.35 2.84 -12.01
N ASN A 346 9.73 3.93 -12.69
CA ASN A 346 8.95 5.16 -12.69
C ASN A 346 7.55 4.90 -13.26
N TRP A 347 7.45 4.13 -14.35
CA TRP A 347 6.16 3.77 -14.90
C TRP A 347 5.28 3.00 -13.89
N VAL A 348 5.85 2.02 -13.17
CA VAL A 348 5.12 1.29 -12.10
C VAL A 348 4.70 2.23 -10.98
N ASN A 349 5.59 3.15 -10.59
CA ASN A 349 5.29 4.15 -9.56
C ASN A 349 4.12 5.06 -9.93
N ASP A 350 4.10 5.53 -11.17
CA ASP A 350 3.09 6.46 -11.67
C ASP A 350 1.76 5.76 -11.99
N SER A 351 1.85 4.48 -12.36
CA SER A 351 0.69 3.69 -12.77
C SER A 351 -0.08 3.05 -11.62
N PHE A 352 0.60 2.65 -10.53
CA PHE A 352 -0.06 1.94 -9.42
C PHE A 352 -0.01 2.74 -8.12
N GLY A 353 -1.16 2.96 -7.53
CA GLY A 353 -1.29 3.59 -6.21
C GLY A 353 -0.51 2.85 -5.12
N LYS A 354 -0.15 3.54 -4.03
CA LYS A 354 0.60 3.00 -2.88
C LYS A 354 1.97 2.40 -3.23
N THR A 355 2.67 2.96 -4.19
CA THR A 355 4.05 2.61 -4.50
C THR A 355 5.00 3.56 -3.76
N GLN A 356 6.06 3.04 -3.19
CA GLN A 356 7.16 3.81 -2.62
C GLN A 356 8.46 3.38 -3.29
N ILE A 357 9.32 4.34 -3.61
CA ILE A 357 10.66 4.05 -4.14
C ILE A 357 11.69 4.38 -3.06
N ALA A 358 12.51 3.41 -2.73
CA ALA A 358 13.68 3.59 -1.86
C ALA A 358 14.94 3.41 -2.72
N ASP A 359 15.80 4.41 -2.67
CA ASP A 359 17.02 4.49 -3.47
C ASP A 359 18.25 4.12 -2.63
N GLY A 360 19.04 3.16 -3.09
CA GLY A 360 20.18 2.59 -2.37
C GLY A 360 21.18 3.60 -1.82
N PRO A 361 21.68 4.56 -2.62
CA PRO A 361 22.69 5.52 -2.16
C PRO A 361 22.16 6.51 -1.12
N SER A 362 20.89 6.86 -1.17
CA SER A 362 20.29 7.89 -0.32
C SER A 362 19.49 7.34 0.86
N SER A 363 19.18 6.05 0.85
CA SER A 363 18.33 5.42 1.88
C SER A 363 19.16 4.81 3.00
N THR A 364 18.84 5.17 4.23
CA THR A 364 19.31 4.48 5.41
C THR A 364 18.31 3.41 5.85
N SER A 365 18.73 2.44 6.65
CA SER A 365 17.81 1.44 7.25
C SER A 365 16.62 2.11 7.95
N ALA A 366 16.86 3.24 8.60
CA ALA A 366 15.85 4.05 9.27
C ALA A 366 14.83 4.65 8.27
N GLY A 367 15.30 5.19 7.15
CA GLY A 367 14.46 5.74 6.07
C GLY A 367 13.72 4.64 5.30
N LEU A 368 14.32 3.45 5.22
CA LEU A 368 13.70 2.31 4.54
C LEU A 368 12.56 1.69 5.37
N THR A 369 12.76 1.45 6.66
CA THR A 369 11.81 0.73 7.52
C THR A 369 11.08 1.64 8.50
N ALA A 370 11.72 2.00 9.59
CA ALA A 370 11.27 2.96 10.57
C ALA A 370 12.40 3.34 11.53
N THR A 371 12.27 4.46 12.19
CA THR A 371 13.22 4.89 13.24
C THR A 371 12.51 5.43 14.46
N VAL A 372 13.29 5.75 15.48
CA VAL A 372 12.82 6.42 16.70
C VAL A 372 13.57 7.73 16.83
N GLU A 373 12.82 8.81 16.98
CA GLU A 373 13.33 10.18 17.18
C GLU A 373 12.81 10.75 18.51
N GLN A 374 13.53 11.68 19.09
CA GLN A 374 13.03 12.44 20.24
C GLN A 374 12.29 13.69 19.76
N ASN A 375 11.08 13.90 20.29
CA ASN A 375 10.33 15.13 20.08
C ASN A 375 10.89 16.28 20.96
N GLN A 376 10.33 17.49 20.82
CA GLN A 376 10.75 18.66 21.62
C GLN A 376 10.54 18.49 23.13
N GLY A 377 9.72 17.53 23.56
CA GLY A 377 9.45 17.16 24.95
C GLY A 377 10.35 16.04 25.48
N ASN A 378 11.42 15.65 24.78
CA ASN A 378 12.30 14.53 25.11
C ASN A 378 11.59 13.14 25.13
N GLN A 379 10.42 13.02 24.51
CA GLN A 379 9.72 11.74 24.36
C GLN A 379 10.13 11.07 23.05
N TRP A 380 10.29 9.75 23.11
CA TRP A 380 10.59 8.95 21.94
C TRP A 380 9.34 8.69 21.10
N GLN A 381 9.39 8.99 19.80
CA GLN A 381 8.32 8.74 18.85
C GLN A 381 8.81 7.90 17.67
N VAL A 382 7.92 7.10 17.10
CA VAL A 382 8.20 6.29 15.92
C VAL A 382 7.97 7.11 14.66
N VAL A 383 8.96 7.08 13.77
CA VAL A 383 8.88 7.71 12.44
C VAL A 383 8.87 6.61 11.39
N ALA A 384 7.83 6.60 10.55
CA ALA A 384 7.68 5.62 9.47
C ALA A 384 8.72 5.83 8.38
N GLY A 385 9.23 4.73 7.84
CA GLY A 385 10.00 4.70 6.60
C GLY A 385 9.17 4.24 5.39
N LYS A 386 9.84 4.13 4.24
CA LYS A 386 9.21 3.79 2.95
C LYS A 386 8.43 2.47 2.98
N LEU A 387 8.90 1.45 3.69
CA LEU A 387 8.22 0.16 3.84
C LEU A 387 6.84 0.31 4.50
N VAL A 388 6.75 1.10 5.57
CA VAL A 388 5.49 1.33 6.28
C VAL A 388 4.51 2.10 5.39
N PHE A 389 5.00 3.09 4.64
CA PHE A 389 4.20 3.82 3.67
C PHE A 389 3.73 2.95 2.49
N ALA A 390 4.50 1.92 2.13
CA ALA A 390 4.15 0.96 1.10
C ALA A 390 3.19 -0.14 1.59
N HIS A 391 2.74 -0.12 2.85
CA HIS A 391 1.86 -1.16 3.40
C HIS A 391 0.63 -1.41 2.53
N LYS A 392 0.39 -2.69 2.17
CA LYS A 392 -0.62 -3.17 1.20
C LYS A 392 -0.43 -2.61 -0.23
N GLY A 393 0.74 -2.12 -0.54
CA GLY A 393 1.13 -1.58 -1.82
C GLY A 393 2.40 -2.20 -2.38
N ILE A 394 3.25 -1.37 -2.97
CA ILE A 394 4.48 -1.77 -3.65
C ILE A 394 5.65 -1.00 -3.06
N LEU A 395 6.69 -1.69 -2.62
CA LEU A 395 7.98 -1.11 -2.29
C LEU A 395 8.96 -1.42 -3.43
N GLN A 396 9.40 -0.40 -4.13
CA GLN A 396 10.47 -0.51 -5.11
C GLN A 396 11.80 -0.20 -4.45
N LEU A 397 12.76 -1.11 -4.55
CA LEU A 397 14.14 -0.88 -4.14
C LEU A 397 14.95 -0.57 -5.40
N ASP A 398 15.31 0.70 -5.59
CA ASP A 398 16.20 1.06 -6.67
C ASP A 398 17.66 0.93 -6.24
N GLU A 399 18.52 0.51 -7.18
CA GLU A 399 19.95 0.30 -6.93
C GLU A 399 20.20 -0.52 -5.65
N PHE A 400 19.46 -1.64 -5.47
CA PHE A 400 19.59 -2.43 -4.24
C PHE A 400 21.00 -2.99 -4.05
N ASP A 401 21.78 -3.09 -5.12
CA ASP A 401 23.21 -3.40 -5.12
C ASP A 401 24.06 -2.38 -4.34
N LYS A 402 23.61 -1.14 -4.21
CA LYS A 402 24.34 -0.07 -3.53
C LYS A 402 23.99 0.14 -2.05
N TYR A 403 22.98 -0.58 -1.52
CA TYR A 403 22.69 -0.49 -0.08
C TYR A 403 23.87 -1.02 0.73
N PRO A 404 24.22 -0.37 1.85
CA PRO A 404 25.23 -0.89 2.76
C PRO A 404 24.88 -2.27 3.30
N GLU A 405 25.90 -3.04 3.64
CA GLU A 405 25.73 -4.37 4.23
C GLU A 405 24.88 -4.31 5.50
N GLY A 406 23.91 -5.22 5.62
CA GLY A 406 23.03 -5.31 6.77
C GLY A 406 21.81 -4.38 6.75
N GLU A 407 21.77 -3.31 5.96
CA GLU A 407 20.61 -2.40 5.93
C GLU A 407 19.35 -3.08 5.37
N LEU A 408 19.50 -3.97 4.41
CA LEU A 408 18.40 -4.74 3.84
C LEU A 408 17.92 -5.90 4.74
N THR A 409 18.68 -6.25 5.76
CA THR A 409 18.32 -7.35 6.69
C THR A 409 17.00 -7.08 7.40
N SER A 410 16.70 -5.80 7.70
CA SER A 410 15.45 -5.38 8.31
C SER A 410 14.21 -5.66 7.44
N LEU A 411 14.37 -5.80 6.12
CA LEU A 411 13.28 -6.16 5.21
C LEU A 411 12.90 -7.64 5.29
N ASN A 412 13.82 -8.49 5.72
CA ASN A 412 13.62 -9.93 5.69
C ASN A 412 12.37 -10.39 6.44
N SER A 413 12.12 -9.86 7.66
CA SER A 413 10.92 -10.17 8.43
C SER A 413 9.66 -9.57 7.80
N ALA A 414 9.74 -8.35 7.25
CA ALA A 414 8.61 -7.73 6.60
C ALA A 414 8.20 -8.44 5.30
N MET A 415 9.17 -8.93 4.54
CA MET A 415 8.90 -9.74 3.33
C MET A 415 8.26 -11.08 3.68
N GLU A 416 8.58 -11.67 4.83
CA GLU A 416 8.06 -12.95 5.29
C GLU A 416 6.74 -12.79 6.05
N ASP A 417 6.74 -11.99 7.12
CA ASP A 417 5.62 -11.89 8.07
C ASP A 417 4.64 -10.74 7.74
N GLY A 418 5.02 -9.80 6.88
CA GLY A 418 4.24 -8.59 6.62
C GLY A 418 4.30 -7.54 7.74
N GLU A 419 5.16 -7.74 8.74
CA GLU A 419 5.35 -6.86 9.87
C GLU A 419 6.82 -6.51 10.07
N PHE A 420 7.07 -5.30 10.55
CA PHE A 420 8.39 -4.85 10.95
C PHE A 420 8.42 -4.57 12.45
N LYS A 421 9.30 -5.27 13.17
CA LYS A 421 9.47 -5.12 14.62
C LYS A 421 10.62 -4.14 14.90
N LEU A 422 10.29 -3.01 15.50
CA LEU A 422 11.25 -2.01 15.93
C LEU A 422 11.49 -2.12 17.44
N SER A 423 12.75 -2.31 17.83
CA SER A 423 13.19 -2.27 19.23
C SER A 423 14.39 -1.34 19.33
N LYS A 424 14.16 -0.09 19.72
CA LYS A 424 15.20 0.93 19.82
C LYS A 424 14.91 1.90 20.97
N ALA A 425 15.92 2.25 21.74
CA ALA A 425 15.79 3.03 22.97
C ALA A 425 14.77 2.36 23.94
N SER A 426 13.78 3.07 24.43
CA SER A 426 12.71 2.55 25.28
C SER A 426 11.42 2.21 24.51
N VAL A 427 11.48 2.21 23.17
CA VAL A 427 10.31 1.98 22.30
C VAL A 427 10.38 0.58 21.71
N GLN A 428 9.29 -0.17 21.89
CA GLN A 428 9.02 -1.40 21.18
C GLN A 428 7.74 -1.20 20.40
N ALA A 429 7.78 -1.40 19.07
CA ALA A 429 6.63 -1.26 18.20
C ALA A 429 6.64 -2.34 17.12
N SER A 430 5.48 -2.90 16.79
CA SER A 430 5.25 -3.66 15.57
C SER A 430 4.53 -2.74 14.58
N LEU A 431 5.13 -2.57 13.41
CA LEU A 431 4.63 -1.68 12.37
C LEU A 431 4.19 -2.51 11.16
N PRO A 432 3.13 -2.09 10.47
CA PRO A 432 2.67 -2.78 9.27
C PRO A 432 3.69 -2.60 8.14
N GLY A 433 4.10 -3.72 7.52
CA GLY A 433 5.09 -3.76 6.44
C GLY A 433 4.69 -4.71 5.31
N GLU A 434 3.40 -5.05 5.19
CA GLU A 434 2.87 -5.95 4.15
C GLU A 434 2.92 -5.28 2.77
N ALA A 435 4.11 -5.18 2.17
CA ALA A 435 4.33 -4.61 0.84
C ALA A 435 4.89 -5.65 -0.13
N THR A 436 4.47 -5.58 -1.40
CA THR A 436 5.13 -6.33 -2.47
C THR A 436 6.44 -5.65 -2.81
N VAL A 437 7.56 -6.37 -2.75
CA VAL A 437 8.89 -5.82 -3.03
C VAL A 437 9.27 -6.10 -4.48
N ILE A 438 9.67 -5.05 -5.20
CA ILE A 438 10.25 -5.10 -6.54
C ILE A 438 11.63 -4.43 -6.43
N ALA A 439 12.69 -5.22 -6.47
CA ALA A 439 14.05 -4.72 -6.35
C ALA A 439 14.72 -4.62 -7.74
N THR A 440 15.45 -3.54 -7.98
CA THR A 440 16.29 -3.40 -9.18
C THR A 440 17.72 -3.07 -8.80
N GLY A 441 18.67 -3.68 -9.51
CA GLY A 441 20.09 -3.51 -9.25
C GLY A 441 20.95 -3.74 -10.50
N ASN A 442 22.24 -3.59 -10.33
CA ASN A 442 23.22 -3.92 -11.36
C ASN A 442 23.97 -5.19 -11.01
N PHE A 443 24.48 -5.87 -12.03
CA PHE A 443 25.45 -6.94 -11.81
C PHE A 443 26.70 -6.39 -11.11
N SER A 444 27.31 -7.20 -10.26
CA SER A 444 28.50 -6.79 -9.48
C SER A 444 29.78 -6.70 -10.32
N ARG A 445 29.80 -7.40 -11.45
CA ARG A 445 30.91 -7.42 -12.41
C ARG A 445 30.42 -7.45 -13.85
N GLU A 446 31.26 -7.05 -14.80
CA GLU A 446 31.04 -7.39 -16.20
C GLU A 446 31.26 -8.90 -16.35
N LEU A 447 30.41 -9.53 -17.12
CA LEU A 447 30.42 -10.96 -17.36
C LEU A 447 31.55 -11.30 -18.30
N ASP A 448 32.34 -12.30 -17.98
CA ASP A 448 33.25 -12.99 -18.85
C ASP A 448 32.87 -14.48 -18.98
N ASP A 449 33.46 -15.17 -19.93
CA ASP A 449 33.14 -16.58 -20.26
C ASP A 449 33.39 -17.58 -19.10
N HIS A 450 33.89 -17.11 -17.95
CA HIS A 450 34.28 -17.94 -16.80
C HIS A 450 33.58 -17.55 -15.49
N THR A 451 32.66 -16.57 -15.52
CA THR A 451 32.02 -16.07 -14.32
C THR A 451 30.83 -16.95 -13.94
N GLU A 452 30.80 -17.47 -12.72
CA GLU A 452 29.65 -18.23 -12.22
C GLU A 452 28.50 -17.30 -11.84
N ALA A 453 27.22 -17.75 -12.01
CA ALA A 453 26.02 -16.93 -11.81
C ALA A 453 25.96 -16.21 -10.45
N TYR A 454 26.43 -16.84 -9.38
CA TYR A 454 26.43 -16.24 -8.05
C TYR A 454 27.49 -15.14 -7.88
N GLU A 455 28.56 -15.13 -8.66
CA GLU A 455 29.59 -14.10 -8.57
C GLU A 455 29.14 -12.78 -9.19
N ILE A 456 28.11 -12.82 -10.03
CA ILE A 456 27.54 -11.62 -10.68
C ILE A 456 26.45 -10.97 -9.86
N LEU A 457 25.91 -11.67 -8.85
CA LEU A 457 24.91 -11.10 -7.98
C LEU A 457 25.59 -10.19 -6.93
N PRO A 458 24.97 -9.03 -6.62
CA PRO A 458 25.44 -8.20 -5.52
C PRO A 458 25.46 -8.97 -4.20
N ASP A 459 26.53 -8.81 -3.41
CA ASP A 459 26.61 -9.45 -2.07
C ASP A 459 25.67 -8.77 -1.08
N LYS A 460 24.44 -9.27 -0.97
CA LYS A 460 23.38 -8.78 -0.06
C LYS A 460 22.89 -9.86 0.91
N GLY A 461 23.62 -10.96 0.97
CA GLY A 461 23.29 -12.11 1.79
C GLY A 461 22.21 -13.02 1.18
N ILE A 462 22.42 -14.30 1.30
CA ILE A 462 21.54 -15.36 0.76
C ILE A 462 20.09 -15.17 1.25
N GLY A 463 19.90 -14.75 2.50
CA GLY A 463 18.58 -14.58 3.10
C GLY A 463 17.65 -13.60 2.39
N LEU A 464 18.18 -12.56 1.71
CA LEU A 464 17.37 -11.65 0.91
C LEU A 464 16.94 -12.29 -0.42
N TYR A 465 17.90 -12.93 -1.10
CA TYR A 465 17.62 -13.58 -2.39
C TYR A 465 16.60 -14.70 -2.30
N ASP A 466 16.61 -15.46 -1.21
CA ASP A 466 15.62 -16.52 -0.95
C ASP A 466 14.19 -16.02 -0.80
N ARG A 467 13.97 -14.72 -0.62
CA ARG A 467 12.65 -14.11 -0.50
C ARG A 467 12.06 -13.64 -1.81
N PHE A 468 12.89 -13.55 -2.85
CA PHE A 468 12.40 -13.25 -4.19
C PHE A 468 11.86 -14.52 -4.85
N SER A 469 10.59 -14.48 -5.24
CA SER A 469 9.97 -15.58 -5.99
C SER A 469 10.53 -15.70 -7.40
N LEU A 470 10.94 -14.56 -7.98
CA LEU A 470 11.67 -14.50 -9.25
C LEU A 470 12.84 -13.52 -9.12
N LEU A 471 13.98 -13.96 -9.56
CA LEU A 471 15.16 -13.13 -9.78
C LEU A 471 15.53 -13.23 -11.27
N VAL A 472 15.46 -12.12 -11.98
CA VAL A 472 15.66 -12.08 -13.43
C VAL A 472 16.85 -11.21 -13.80
N GLY A 473 17.65 -11.67 -14.78
CA GLY A 473 18.78 -10.95 -15.33
C GLY A 473 18.47 -10.34 -16.70
N VAL A 474 19.05 -9.19 -17.02
CA VAL A 474 19.04 -8.65 -18.38
C VAL A 474 20.42 -8.10 -18.69
N GLN A 475 21.09 -8.72 -19.64
CA GLN A 475 22.45 -8.34 -20.03
C GLN A 475 22.48 -7.60 -21.37
N ASP A 476 21.72 -8.09 -22.32
CA ASP A 476 21.54 -7.49 -23.64
C ASP A 476 20.08 -7.48 -24.03
N GLN A 477 19.68 -6.44 -24.73
CA GLN A 477 18.29 -6.24 -25.17
C GLN A 477 18.16 -6.36 -26.71
N GLY A 478 19.26 -6.67 -27.41
CA GLY A 478 19.27 -6.72 -28.87
C GLY A 478 18.90 -5.36 -29.51
N SER A 479 18.28 -5.42 -30.68
CA SER A 479 17.92 -4.22 -31.46
C SER A 479 16.53 -3.65 -31.10
N GLU A 480 15.70 -4.36 -30.34
CA GLU A 480 14.31 -3.96 -30.04
C GLU A 480 14.22 -2.58 -29.34
N PRO A 481 15.03 -2.26 -28.32
CA PRO A 481 14.99 -0.94 -27.69
C PRO A 481 15.33 0.19 -28.64
N VAL A 482 16.33 -0.02 -29.51
CA VAL A 482 16.75 0.97 -30.50
C VAL A 482 15.64 1.22 -31.52
N ASN A 483 14.97 0.18 -31.98
CA ASN A 483 13.84 0.28 -32.89
C ASN A 483 12.69 1.07 -32.23
N LYS A 484 12.28 0.73 -31.01
CA LYS A 484 11.23 1.46 -30.27
C LYS A 484 11.60 2.92 -30.02
N ILE A 485 12.83 3.21 -29.62
CA ILE A 485 13.30 4.59 -29.46
C ILE A 485 13.21 5.34 -30.80
N THR A 486 13.66 4.73 -31.89
CA THR A 486 13.62 5.34 -33.21
C THR A 486 12.18 5.62 -33.65
N GLU A 487 11.29 4.66 -33.47
CA GLU A 487 9.86 4.81 -33.76
C GLU A 487 9.22 5.94 -32.96
N GLY A 488 9.57 6.10 -31.67
CA GLY A 488 9.09 7.18 -30.80
C GLY A 488 9.45 8.59 -31.30
N PHE A 489 10.52 8.73 -32.06
CA PHE A 489 10.94 10.01 -32.66
C PHE A 489 10.42 10.20 -34.11
N THR A 490 9.76 9.22 -34.71
CA THR A 490 9.22 9.32 -36.06
C THR A 490 7.76 9.81 -36.06
N ARG A 491 7.35 10.54 -37.12
CA ARG A 491 5.96 10.94 -37.31
C ARG A 491 5.11 9.72 -37.63
N GLY A 492 4.41 9.18 -36.68
CA GLY A 492 3.55 8.00 -36.84
C GLY A 492 3.88 6.86 -35.86
N GLY A 493 4.86 7.08 -34.99
CA GLY A 493 5.30 6.10 -34.01
C GLY A 493 4.30 5.79 -32.85
N THR A 494 3.06 6.29 -32.94
CA THR A 494 2.02 6.00 -31.94
C THR A 494 1.65 4.53 -31.87
N LYS A 495 1.71 3.77 -32.98
CA LYS A 495 1.39 2.34 -33.00
C LYS A 495 2.39 1.46 -32.25
N ALA A 496 3.64 1.88 -32.15
CA ALA A 496 4.68 1.13 -31.42
C ALA A 496 4.49 1.10 -29.89
N PHE A 497 3.62 1.96 -29.37
CA PHE A 497 3.32 2.13 -27.95
C PHE A 497 1.87 1.78 -27.58
N GLU A 498 1.12 1.15 -28.52
CA GLU A 498 -0.23 0.67 -28.22
C GLU A 498 -0.14 -0.47 -27.22
N ALA A 499 -0.85 -0.28 -26.11
CA ALA A 499 -1.04 -1.28 -25.08
C ALA A 499 -2.45 -1.84 -25.18
N GLU A 500 -2.63 -3.12 -24.92
CA GLU A 500 -3.97 -3.74 -24.87
C GLU A 500 -4.85 -3.10 -23.79
N TYR A 501 -4.23 -2.76 -22.66
CA TYR A 501 -4.89 -2.11 -21.55
C TYR A 501 -4.24 -0.75 -21.24
N SER A 502 -5.07 0.28 -21.10
CA SER A 502 -4.65 1.55 -20.50
C SER A 502 -4.27 1.37 -19.02
N VAL A 503 -3.60 2.35 -18.43
CA VAL A 503 -3.23 2.32 -17.00
C VAL A 503 -4.47 2.14 -16.08
N LYS A 504 -5.60 2.78 -16.44
CA LYS A 504 -6.86 2.63 -15.69
C LYS A 504 -7.39 1.20 -15.79
N GLU A 505 -7.41 0.64 -16.98
CA GLU A 505 -7.85 -0.74 -17.22
C GLU A 505 -6.92 -1.76 -16.57
N LEU A 506 -5.60 -1.54 -16.56
CA LEU A 506 -4.66 -2.38 -15.82
C LEU A 506 -4.92 -2.38 -14.31
N ARG A 507 -5.31 -1.24 -13.73
CA ARG A 507 -5.73 -1.17 -12.32
C ARG A 507 -7.00 -1.97 -12.07
N ILE A 508 -7.98 -1.85 -12.95
CA ILE A 508 -9.23 -2.62 -12.89
C ILE A 508 -8.95 -4.11 -13.07
N PHE A 509 -8.15 -4.48 -14.08
CA PHE A 509 -7.72 -5.86 -14.31
C PHE A 509 -7.08 -6.46 -13.06
N ARG A 510 -6.06 -5.78 -12.51
CA ARG A 510 -5.39 -6.20 -11.28
C ARG A 510 -6.38 -6.40 -10.13
N HIS A 511 -7.37 -5.52 -10.01
CA HIS A 511 -8.38 -5.63 -8.96
C HIS A 511 -9.26 -6.87 -9.18
N ILE A 512 -9.80 -7.05 -10.37
CA ILE A 512 -10.65 -8.20 -10.73
C ILE A 512 -9.94 -9.52 -10.40
N VAL A 513 -8.69 -9.67 -10.87
CA VAL A 513 -7.96 -10.92 -10.67
C VAL A 513 -7.56 -11.14 -9.21
N ARG A 514 -7.27 -10.09 -8.45
CA ARG A 514 -6.93 -10.21 -7.02
C ARG A 514 -8.10 -10.59 -6.12
N ASP A 515 -9.32 -10.31 -6.52
CA ASP A 515 -10.53 -10.76 -5.83
C ASP A 515 -10.77 -12.28 -6.00
N LYS A 516 -10.15 -12.88 -7.05
CA LYS A 516 -10.34 -14.30 -7.34
C LYS A 516 -9.59 -15.17 -6.35
N LYS A 517 -10.30 -16.12 -5.76
CA LYS A 517 -9.71 -17.19 -4.96
C LYS A 517 -9.38 -18.35 -5.89
N VAL A 518 -8.15 -18.85 -5.81
CA VAL A 518 -7.65 -19.96 -6.64
C VAL A 518 -7.00 -20.99 -5.76
N TYR A 519 -7.25 -22.25 -6.03
CA TYR A 519 -6.62 -23.39 -5.36
C TYR A 519 -5.75 -24.16 -6.35
N LEU A 520 -4.80 -24.93 -5.84
CA LEU A 520 -3.96 -25.79 -6.66
C LEU A 520 -4.70 -27.12 -6.93
N SER A 521 -4.76 -27.58 -8.20
CA SER A 521 -5.25 -28.92 -8.51
C SER A 521 -4.20 -29.99 -8.21
N ASP A 522 -4.62 -31.25 -8.09
CA ASP A 522 -3.70 -32.37 -7.87
C ASP A 522 -2.74 -32.52 -9.05
N GLU A 523 -3.20 -32.37 -10.30
CA GLU A 523 -2.39 -32.43 -11.50
C GLU A 523 -1.34 -31.30 -11.57
N ALA A 524 -1.73 -30.09 -11.14
CA ALA A 524 -0.78 -28.98 -11.06
C ALA A 524 0.27 -29.25 -9.96
N ALA A 525 -0.14 -29.81 -8.82
CA ALA A 525 0.78 -30.18 -7.75
C ALA A 525 1.80 -31.23 -8.20
N ASP A 526 1.38 -32.24 -8.97
CA ASP A 526 2.26 -33.27 -9.52
C ASP A 526 3.31 -32.69 -10.46
N VAL A 527 2.93 -31.76 -11.34
CA VAL A 527 3.87 -31.05 -12.22
C VAL A 527 4.91 -30.27 -11.40
N LEU A 528 4.47 -29.53 -10.37
CA LEU A 528 5.38 -28.75 -9.54
C LEU A 528 6.31 -29.62 -8.70
N GLN A 529 5.82 -30.73 -8.14
CA GLN A 529 6.62 -31.68 -7.37
C GLN A 529 7.68 -32.35 -8.26
N THR A 530 7.27 -32.78 -9.47
CA THR A 530 8.19 -33.36 -10.45
C THR A 530 9.30 -32.38 -10.81
N PHE A 531 8.96 -31.14 -11.10
CA PHE A 531 9.95 -30.10 -11.42
C PHE A 531 10.89 -29.82 -10.24
N HIS A 532 10.34 -29.72 -9.03
CA HIS A 532 11.12 -29.46 -7.81
C HIS A 532 12.11 -30.60 -7.55
N ASN A 533 11.64 -31.86 -7.59
CA ASN A 533 12.48 -33.04 -7.38
C ASN A 533 13.59 -33.16 -8.44
N ALA A 534 13.27 -32.93 -9.71
CA ALA A 534 14.26 -32.94 -10.79
C ALA A 534 15.33 -31.85 -10.65
N SER A 535 14.96 -30.70 -10.07
CA SER A 535 15.90 -29.62 -9.77
C SER A 535 16.82 -30.01 -8.60
N THR A 536 16.33 -30.72 -7.58
CA THR A 536 17.13 -31.15 -6.41
C THR A 536 18.22 -32.18 -6.79
N ASP A 537 17.92 -33.10 -7.71
CA ASP A 537 18.86 -34.14 -8.13
C ASP A 537 20.06 -33.63 -8.98
N LYS A 538 19.90 -32.51 -9.67
CA LYS A 538 20.94 -31.88 -10.51
C LYS A 538 21.94 -31.01 -9.73
N GLU A 539 21.68 -30.74 -8.47
CA GLU A 539 22.27 -29.64 -7.72
C GLU A 539 23.50 -29.94 -6.87
N LYS A 540 24.36 -30.78 -7.29
CA LYS A 540 25.69 -30.76 -6.69
C LYS A 540 26.56 -29.59 -7.16
N SER A 541 26.05 -28.70 -7.99
CA SER A 541 26.79 -27.60 -8.61
C SER A 541 26.13 -26.20 -8.59
N ASP A 542 24.88 -26.05 -8.13
CA ASP A 542 24.21 -24.74 -8.14
C ASP A 542 24.06 -24.10 -6.75
N VAL A 543 24.32 -22.82 -6.68
CA VAL A 543 24.41 -21.94 -5.49
C VAL A 543 23.09 -21.81 -4.70
N ARG A 544 21.97 -22.17 -5.29
CA ARG A 544 20.67 -22.29 -4.63
C ARG A 544 20.24 -23.76 -4.62
N GLY A 545 20.48 -24.41 -3.49
CA GLY A 545 19.76 -25.66 -3.21
C GLY A 545 18.27 -25.41 -3.27
N THR A 546 17.48 -26.32 -3.88
CA THR A 546 16.02 -26.23 -3.88
C THR A 546 15.52 -26.38 -2.45
N SER A 547 15.02 -25.30 -1.90
CA SER A 547 14.44 -25.22 -0.56
C SER A 547 12.93 -25.43 -0.63
N ASN A 548 12.32 -25.78 0.49
CA ASN A 548 10.86 -25.78 0.62
C ASN A 548 10.25 -24.41 0.23
N ARG A 549 11.01 -23.34 0.41
CA ARG A 549 10.60 -21.98 0.04
C ARG A 549 10.51 -21.82 -1.48
N ASP A 550 11.43 -22.42 -2.24
CA ASP A 550 11.37 -22.39 -3.72
C ASP A 550 10.11 -23.11 -4.22
N TYR A 551 9.70 -24.19 -3.57
CA TYR A 551 8.44 -24.85 -3.88
C TYR A 551 7.23 -23.96 -3.60
N VAL A 552 7.21 -23.24 -2.47
CA VAL A 552 6.16 -22.26 -2.16
C VAL A 552 6.13 -21.15 -3.21
N HIS A 553 7.28 -20.67 -3.67
CA HIS A 553 7.35 -19.68 -4.75
C HIS A 553 6.77 -20.19 -6.06
N LEU A 554 7.05 -21.44 -6.44
CA LEU A 554 6.45 -22.08 -7.62
C LEU A 554 4.92 -22.15 -7.51
N VAL A 555 4.41 -22.54 -6.34
CA VAL A 555 2.96 -22.56 -6.07
C VAL A 555 2.38 -21.16 -6.21
N LYS A 556 2.99 -20.14 -5.58
CA LYS A 556 2.52 -18.74 -5.68
C LYS A 556 2.46 -18.23 -7.13
N LEU A 557 3.47 -18.54 -7.93
CA LEU A 557 3.52 -18.17 -9.36
C LEU A 557 2.42 -18.86 -10.16
N THR A 558 2.21 -20.16 -9.93
CA THR A 558 1.14 -20.95 -10.59
C THR A 558 -0.23 -20.36 -10.29
N LEU A 559 -0.50 -20.05 -9.03
CA LEU A 559 -1.76 -19.46 -8.60
C LEU A 559 -1.97 -18.05 -9.16
N ALA A 560 -0.90 -17.26 -9.31
CA ALA A 560 -0.97 -15.93 -9.93
C ALA A 560 -1.34 -16.02 -11.42
N LEU A 561 -0.77 -16.98 -12.15
CA LEU A 561 -1.10 -17.22 -13.56
C LEU A 561 -2.55 -17.69 -13.74
N ALA A 562 -3.00 -18.63 -12.89
CA ALA A 562 -4.39 -19.09 -12.90
C ALA A 562 -5.39 -17.97 -12.57
N ARG A 563 -5.03 -17.02 -11.68
CA ARG A 563 -5.82 -15.83 -11.41
C ARG A 563 -6.06 -14.97 -12.64
N CYS A 564 -5.02 -14.77 -13.47
CA CYS A 564 -5.16 -14.02 -14.71
C CYS A 564 -6.22 -14.61 -15.64
N ASN A 565 -6.36 -15.92 -15.64
CA ASN A 565 -7.35 -16.65 -16.42
C ASN A 565 -8.72 -16.73 -15.72
N LEU A 566 -8.93 -16.03 -14.60
CA LEU A 566 -10.15 -16.03 -13.78
C LEU A 566 -10.61 -17.44 -13.33
N ARG A 567 -9.69 -18.40 -13.22
CA ARG A 567 -9.99 -19.76 -12.79
C ARG A 567 -10.12 -19.85 -11.28
N ASP A 568 -10.92 -20.81 -10.79
CA ASP A 568 -11.03 -21.14 -9.37
C ASP A 568 -9.97 -22.17 -8.96
N GLU A 569 -9.40 -22.89 -9.96
CA GLU A 569 -8.42 -23.94 -9.78
C GLU A 569 -7.29 -23.78 -10.82
N ALA A 570 -6.06 -23.88 -10.34
CA ALA A 570 -4.88 -23.82 -11.19
C ALA A 570 -4.65 -25.19 -11.83
N THR A 571 -4.45 -25.19 -13.15
CA THR A 571 -4.27 -26.38 -13.96
C THR A 571 -2.81 -26.80 -14.10
N ALA A 572 -2.55 -28.02 -14.59
CA ALA A 572 -1.21 -28.44 -15.00
C ALA A 572 -0.56 -27.49 -16.00
N GLY A 573 -1.35 -26.88 -16.91
CA GLY A 573 -0.87 -25.86 -17.85
C GLY A 573 -0.36 -24.60 -17.16
N ASP A 574 -1.05 -24.12 -16.11
CA ASP A 574 -0.59 -22.97 -15.31
C ASP A 574 0.72 -23.32 -14.55
N ALA A 575 0.83 -24.55 -14.03
CA ALA A 575 2.04 -25.04 -13.39
C ALA A 575 3.23 -25.12 -14.36
N ARG A 576 3.02 -25.59 -15.59
CA ARG A 576 4.06 -25.59 -16.64
C ARG A 576 4.50 -24.17 -17.03
N LYS A 577 3.56 -23.23 -17.18
CA LYS A 577 3.88 -21.81 -17.44
C LYS A 577 4.70 -21.21 -16.28
N ALA A 578 4.39 -21.55 -15.03
CA ALA A 578 5.15 -21.10 -13.87
C ALA A 578 6.58 -21.68 -13.85
N THR A 579 6.72 -23.00 -14.10
CA THR A 579 8.02 -23.66 -14.16
C THR A 579 8.87 -23.13 -15.32
N LYS A 580 8.26 -22.83 -16.48
CA LYS A 580 8.91 -22.18 -17.60
C LYS A 580 9.44 -20.80 -17.22
N LEU A 581 8.60 -19.98 -16.57
CA LEU A 581 8.99 -18.64 -16.12
C LEU A 581 10.19 -18.70 -15.16
N VAL A 582 10.21 -19.67 -14.24
CA VAL A 582 11.34 -19.88 -13.32
C VAL A 582 12.59 -20.33 -14.08
N ARG A 583 12.48 -21.20 -15.10
CA ARG A 583 13.61 -21.57 -15.95
C ARG A 583 14.16 -20.37 -16.69
N GLU A 584 13.28 -19.61 -17.40
CA GLU A 584 13.69 -18.38 -18.11
C GLU A 584 14.42 -17.41 -17.17
N ALA A 585 13.93 -17.26 -15.92
CA ALA A 585 14.56 -16.40 -14.93
C ALA A 585 15.95 -16.91 -14.51
N ARG A 586 16.11 -18.22 -14.26
CA ARG A 586 17.39 -18.84 -13.92
C ARG A 586 18.39 -18.72 -15.10
N GLU A 587 17.95 -19.07 -16.31
CA GLU A 587 18.76 -18.94 -17.52
C GLU A 587 19.22 -17.51 -17.80
N SER A 588 18.38 -16.53 -17.48
CA SER A 588 18.73 -15.11 -17.64
C SER A 588 19.89 -14.64 -16.75
N LEU A 589 20.16 -15.37 -15.67
CA LEU A 589 21.27 -15.13 -14.75
C LEU A 589 22.52 -15.95 -15.12
N ASP A 590 22.34 -17.08 -15.81
CA ASP A 590 23.42 -18.02 -16.16
C ASP A 590 24.14 -17.69 -17.48
N LEU A 591 23.76 -16.59 -18.13
CA LEU A 591 24.34 -16.17 -19.44
C LEU A 591 25.84 -15.86 -19.44
N GLY A 592 26.57 -16.11 -18.35
CA GLY A 592 28.05 -16.13 -18.31
C GLY A 592 28.69 -17.42 -18.81
N MET A 593 27.92 -18.47 -19.00
CA MET A 593 28.41 -19.71 -19.62
C MET A 593 28.31 -19.58 -21.15
N GLY A 594 29.43 -19.49 -21.83
CA GLY A 594 29.56 -19.17 -23.25
C GLY A 594 28.47 -19.78 -24.16
N GLU A 595 28.26 -19.17 -25.33
CA GLU A 595 27.21 -19.48 -26.33
C GLU A 595 26.88 -20.99 -26.49
N LYS A 596 27.84 -21.86 -26.32
CA LYS A 596 27.65 -23.31 -26.42
C LYS A 596 26.90 -23.96 -25.28
N ALA A 597 26.93 -23.41 -24.05
CA ALA A 597 26.20 -23.93 -22.92
C ALA A 597 24.77 -23.40 -22.93
N SER A 598 24.58 -22.13 -23.31
CA SER A 598 23.28 -21.53 -23.55
C SER A 598 22.49 -22.26 -24.63
N ASP A 599 23.13 -22.59 -25.74
CA ASP A 599 22.51 -23.33 -26.86
C ASP A 599 22.08 -24.75 -26.42
N LYS A 600 22.93 -25.44 -25.65
CA LYS A 600 22.57 -26.76 -25.09
C LYS A 600 21.41 -26.70 -24.07
N ALA A 601 21.40 -25.67 -23.23
CA ALA A 601 20.33 -25.48 -22.27
C ALA A 601 18.99 -25.15 -22.96
N ARG A 602 19.00 -24.25 -23.96
CA ARG A 602 17.83 -23.94 -24.80
C ARG A 602 17.37 -25.16 -25.60
N GLU A 603 18.30 -25.94 -26.16
CA GLU A 603 17.95 -27.20 -26.84
C GLU A 603 17.33 -28.20 -25.89
N SER A 604 17.82 -28.34 -24.66
CA SER A 604 17.26 -29.23 -23.65
C SER A 604 15.85 -28.84 -23.24
N VAL A 605 15.61 -27.54 -23.01
CA VAL A 605 14.26 -27.00 -22.69
C VAL A 605 13.29 -27.28 -23.83
N ARG A 606 13.68 -26.93 -25.04
CA ARG A 606 12.87 -27.15 -26.25
C ARG A 606 12.52 -28.64 -26.46
N LEU A 607 13.45 -29.53 -26.20
CA LEU A 607 13.23 -30.98 -26.33
C LEU A 607 12.31 -31.51 -25.23
N ASN A 608 12.39 -30.99 -24.02
CA ASN A 608 11.48 -31.35 -22.94
C ASN A 608 10.06 -30.83 -23.20
N ASP A 609 9.94 -29.57 -23.62
CA ASP A 609 8.65 -28.95 -23.95
C ASP A 609 7.96 -29.69 -25.13
N PHE A 610 8.73 -30.23 -26.08
CA PHE A 610 8.23 -31.09 -27.14
C PHE A 610 7.67 -32.42 -26.61
N GLU A 611 8.35 -33.06 -25.67
CA GLU A 611 7.86 -34.28 -25.02
C GLU A 611 6.61 -34.04 -24.18
N ASP A 612 6.56 -32.90 -23.48
CA ASP A 612 5.42 -32.51 -22.68
C ASP A 612 4.21 -32.19 -23.56
N ALA A 613 4.39 -31.44 -24.68
CA ALA A 613 3.34 -31.18 -25.63
C ALA A 613 2.79 -32.47 -26.29
N PHE A 614 3.68 -33.42 -26.59
CA PHE A 614 3.29 -34.73 -27.08
C PHE A 614 2.51 -35.52 -26.03
N SER A 615 2.95 -35.51 -24.77
CA SER A 615 2.32 -36.23 -23.67
C SER A 615 0.92 -35.68 -23.35
N ASP A 616 0.72 -34.39 -23.51
CA ASP A 616 -0.57 -33.73 -23.30
C ASP A 616 -1.65 -34.11 -24.33
N LEU A 617 -1.20 -34.38 -25.56
CA LEU A 617 -2.08 -34.82 -26.66
C LEU A 617 -2.32 -36.31 -26.68
N LYS A 618 -1.57 -37.10 -25.87
CA LYS A 618 -1.59 -38.53 -25.89
C LYS A 618 -2.68 -39.10 -25.00
N GLU A 619 -3.78 -39.59 -25.57
CA GLU A 619 -4.57 -40.67 -24.95
C GLU A 619 -3.82 -41.99 -25.11
N GLN A 620 -3.71 -42.78 -24.05
CA GLN A 620 -2.86 -43.98 -23.96
C GLN A 620 -2.77 -44.82 -25.26
N GLY A 621 -1.58 -44.84 -25.88
CA GLY A 621 -1.26 -45.71 -27.00
C GLY A 621 -1.54 -45.16 -28.40
N GLN A 622 -1.93 -43.88 -28.55
CA GLN A 622 -2.30 -43.28 -29.84
C GLN A 622 -1.17 -42.48 -30.51
N GLU A 623 -1.23 -42.44 -31.82
CA GLU A 623 -0.47 -41.56 -32.68
C GLU A 623 -0.98 -40.14 -32.50
N VAL A 624 -0.11 -39.13 -32.50
CA VAL A 624 -0.42 -37.70 -32.43
C VAL A 624 -0.23 -37.08 -33.79
N ASP A 625 -1.18 -36.24 -34.22
CA ASP A 625 -1.07 -35.45 -35.44
C ASP A 625 0.02 -34.38 -35.27
N LEU A 626 0.88 -34.22 -36.25
CA LEU A 626 1.98 -33.26 -36.21
C LEU A 626 1.48 -31.81 -36.18
N THR A 627 0.34 -31.54 -36.80
CA THR A 627 -0.23 -30.19 -36.79
C THR A 627 -0.77 -29.81 -35.42
N ASP A 628 -1.48 -30.75 -34.76
CA ASP A 628 -1.97 -30.55 -33.38
C ASP A 628 -0.80 -30.41 -32.41
N LEU A 629 0.28 -31.17 -32.62
CA LEU A 629 1.48 -31.08 -31.79
C LEU A 629 2.22 -29.76 -32.00
N GLU A 630 2.32 -29.28 -33.23
CA GLU A 630 2.93 -27.99 -33.56
C GLU A 630 2.11 -26.84 -32.97
N ASP A 631 0.79 -26.85 -33.14
CA ASP A 631 -0.12 -25.85 -32.57
C ASP A 631 -0.01 -25.80 -31.05
N ARG A 632 0.03 -26.96 -30.40
CA ARG A 632 0.22 -27.06 -28.95
C ARG A 632 1.58 -26.54 -28.50
N PHE A 633 2.65 -26.97 -29.17
CA PHE A 633 4.02 -26.56 -28.89
C PHE A 633 4.23 -25.06 -29.06
N THR A 634 3.59 -24.45 -30.05
CA THR A 634 3.70 -23.01 -30.30
C THR A 634 2.79 -22.19 -29.39
N SER A 635 1.52 -22.58 -29.21
CA SER A 635 0.54 -21.80 -28.46
C SER A 635 0.71 -21.92 -26.94
N GLU A 636 0.98 -23.10 -26.40
CA GLU A 636 1.06 -23.35 -24.96
C GLU A 636 2.48 -23.26 -24.40
N TYR A 637 3.48 -23.67 -25.18
CA TYR A 637 4.89 -23.64 -24.75
C TYR A 637 5.65 -22.42 -25.29
N GLY A 638 5.02 -21.63 -26.22
CA GLY A 638 5.55 -20.33 -26.67
C GLY A 638 6.81 -20.44 -27.52
N HIS A 639 6.98 -21.55 -28.24
CA HIS A 639 8.01 -21.74 -29.24
C HIS A 639 7.52 -21.31 -30.64
N ASP A 640 8.43 -21.12 -31.59
CA ASP A 640 8.06 -20.89 -32.97
C ASP A 640 8.10 -22.19 -33.81
N SER A 641 7.53 -22.13 -35.03
CA SER A 641 7.51 -23.29 -35.94
C SER A 641 8.91 -23.78 -36.32
N SER A 642 9.91 -22.91 -36.36
CA SER A 642 11.31 -23.29 -36.64
C SER A 642 11.90 -24.08 -35.50
N GLU A 643 11.58 -23.72 -34.26
CA GLU A 643 12.00 -24.44 -33.05
C GLU A 643 11.27 -25.79 -32.94
N PHE A 644 10.01 -25.89 -33.37
CA PHE A 644 9.30 -27.14 -33.49
C PHE A 644 9.97 -28.11 -34.46
N GLU A 645 10.30 -27.65 -35.68
CA GLU A 645 10.98 -28.49 -36.68
C GLU A 645 12.35 -28.98 -36.17
N GLN A 646 13.10 -28.13 -35.46
CA GLN A 646 14.39 -28.52 -34.86
C GLN A 646 14.22 -29.57 -33.79
N ALA A 647 13.22 -29.43 -32.88
CA ALA A 647 12.93 -30.39 -31.85
C ALA A 647 12.48 -31.74 -32.43
N LEU A 648 11.58 -31.70 -33.38
CA LEU A 648 11.07 -32.88 -34.09
C LEU A 648 12.19 -33.64 -34.76
N LYS A 649 13.07 -32.93 -35.52
CA LYS A 649 14.22 -33.52 -36.21
C LYS A 649 15.22 -34.15 -35.24
N LYS A 650 15.44 -33.50 -34.08
CA LYS A 650 16.35 -34.01 -33.05
C LYS A 650 15.77 -35.27 -32.39
N LYS A 651 14.51 -35.25 -31.98
CA LYS A 651 13.85 -36.39 -31.35
C LYS A 651 13.70 -37.60 -32.24
N LYS A 652 13.48 -37.39 -33.54
CA LYS A 652 13.53 -38.48 -34.54
C LYS A 652 14.94 -39.02 -34.71
N LYS A 653 15.97 -38.17 -34.70
CA LYS A 653 17.37 -38.59 -34.81
C LYS A 653 17.86 -39.36 -33.59
N ASP A 654 17.42 -38.98 -32.41
CA ASP A 654 17.80 -39.63 -31.16
C ASP A 654 17.07 -40.98 -30.95
N GLY A 655 16.06 -41.28 -31.79
CA GLY A 655 15.32 -42.54 -31.78
C GLY A 655 14.18 -42.57 -30.76
N ASP A 656 13.85 -41.44 -30.15
CA ASP A 656 12.76 -41.36 -29.15
C ASP A 656 11.38 -41.41 -29.82
N PHE A 657 11.30 -40.94 -31.08
CA PHE A 657 10.05 -40.78 -31.84
C PHE A 657 10.23 -41.23 -33.30
N TYR A 658 9.15 -41.76 -33.85
CA TYR A 658 9.07 -42.11 -35.27
C TYR A 658 7.77 -41.65 -35.89
N GLU A 659 7.71 -41.57 -37.20
CA GLU A 659 6.55 -41.21 -37.99
C GLU A 659 5.95 -42.48 -38.63
N PRO A 660 4.90 -43.05 -38.06
CA PRO A 660 4.29 -44.28 -38.58
C PRO A 660 3.54 -44.05 -39.91
N GLU A 661 2.95 -42.86 -40.06
CA GLU A 661 2.30 -42.38 -41.26
C GLU A 661 2.65 -40.91 -41.48
N GLN A 662 2.54 -40.45 -42.75
CA GLN A 662 2.85 -39.06 -43.06
C GLN A 662 1.96 -38.11 -42.26
N GLY A 663 2.55 -37.22 -41.50
CA GLY A 663 1.83 -36.23 -40.68
C GLY A 663 1.45 -36.72 -39.26
N LYS A 664 1.85 -37.93 -38.87
CA LYS A 664 1.65 -38.44 -37.50
C LYS A 664 2.91 -38.88 -36.84
N ILE A 665 3.02 -38.67 -35.53
CA ILE A 665 4.19 -39.03 -34.73
C ILE A 665 3.80 -39.94 -33.57
N GLN A 666 4.66 -40.89 -33.28
CA GLN A 666 4.51 -41.81 -32.16
C GLN A 666 5.83 -42.00 -31.41
N ARG A 667 5.76 -42.13 -30.09
CA ARG A 667 6.94 -42.45 -29.27
C ARG A 667 7.27 -43.93 -29.38
N LEU A 668 8.57 -44.25 -29.50
CA LEU A 668 9.07 -45.62 -29.54
C LEU A 668 8.97 -46.35 -28.21
#